data_a34aa8bf973132a3771386007ce11245
#
_entry.id   a34aa8bf973132a3771386007ce11245
#
_cell.length_a   1.000
_cell.length_b   1.000
_cell.length_c   1.000
_cell.angle_alpha   90.00
_cell.angle_beta   90.00
_cell.angle_gamma   90.00
#
_symmetry.space_group_name_H-M   'P 1'
#
loop_
_entity.id
_entity.type
_entity.pdbx_description
1 polymer ?
#
loop_
_entity_poly.entity_id
_entity_poly.type
_entity_poly.pdbx_seq_one_letter_code
_entity_poly.pdbx_strand_id
1 'polypeptide(L)'
;MSTIAQNTAGLSRLAWTAGIVVGASLPHWTSLPVWMPLLLCACIGWRFATRLLRWPLPERRIMWLVTIVALGAVLVEFRTINGLTPGTALLIVMVSLKFLEAKSQRDHMLLTVIAYFLVFASLLAGGGLIKGLYLLAFVWITTLGLLQVGRQGPLLASRPMAKLAGRLLTHSLPVMIVLFLLFPRLPGPLWGLPGDTSSGASGLAGLMSPGDITDLGLSDEIAFRVEFIGQPPAPSELYWRGPVLEMFDGRTWSQNNNIRGRVDNTLEYLGQTSRYRVMLEPDGRGWAFAIDMPESWESEDRRRSIVMSDDYQLRYAFGVNTGRLTYLVTSHSLYRAAEVLTPNEIAFFTRLPQDFNPRTRELVEQFLADDPDTRTFIERALDVFREEDFFYTLTPPPLGEHTADEFIFETKEGFCEHYASAFAIMLRMAGVPTRVVTGYQGGELNTFGDYYIVRQAEAHAWTEVWMPEDGWVRVDPVSAVAPERISLGSTRATAQNDATLGSRIGRMTWLRQAALAWDAVDTFWSDWVIGYGPALQRTLIESLGLERPDRRDLFLMSVAATALLVAALAFYSNLGSRRGRRRDAAARSFERFERKLRRLSVEPMQAGETPSAYAKRARNLRPADADTIAAITVTYLAARYEPDPAGAALARLVSLVGAFRPSRAPA
;
A
#
# COMPACT_ATOMS: atom_id res chain seq x y z
N MET A 1 -28.68 8.73 -41.27
CA MET A 1 -27.37 8.68 -40.58
C MET A 1 -27.41 9.09 -39.12
N SER A 2 -28.45 9.72 -38.59
CA SER A 2 -28.48 10.25 -37.21
C SER A 2 -28.67 9.20 -36.09
N THR A 3 -29.51 8.18 -36.28
CA THR A 3 -29.89 7.22 -35.24
C THR A 3 -28.78 6.19 -34.92
N ILE A 4 -28.03 5.73 -35.90
CA ILE A 4 -26.91 4.80 -35.72
C ILE A 4 -25.74 5.51 -34.99
N ALA A 5 -25.43 6.74 -35.38
CA ALA A 5 -24.40 7.54 -34.77
C ALA A 5 -24.72 7.91 -33.29
N GLN A 6 -25.99 8.13 -32.95
CA GLN A 6 -26.44 8.39 -31.58
C GLN A 6 -26.39 7.13 -30.70
N ASN A 7 -26.72 5.97 -31.28
CA ASN A 7 -26.63 4.69 -30.55
C ASN A 7 -25.18 4.29 -30.28
N THR A 8 -24.27 4.44 -31.23
CA THR A 8 -22.83 4.14 -31.03
C THR A 8 -22.17 5.08 -30.00
N ALA A 9 -22.50 6.38 -30.02
CA ALA A 9 -22.03 7.35 -29.06
C ALA A 9 -22.55 7.04 -27.64
N GLY A 10 -23.80 6.59 -27.52
CA GLY A 10 -24.38 6.19 -26.24
C GLY A 10 -23.72 4.92 -25.65
N LEU A 11 -23.43 3.93 -26.48
CA LEU A 11 -22.78 2.69 -26.07
C LEU A 11 -21.32 2.92 -25.66
N SER A 12 -20.63 3.79 -26.37
CA SER A 12 -19.24 4.15 -26.02
C SER A 12 -19.15 4.92 -24.71
N ARG A 13 -20.06 5.84 -24.40
CA ARG A 13 -20.11 6.51 -23.08
C ARG A 13 -20.33 5.49 -21.96
N LEU A 14 -21.25 4.55 -22.18
CA LEU A 14 -21.53 3.49 -21.21
C LEU A 14 -20.29 2.64 -20.95
N ALA A 15 -19.57 2.24 -22.02
CA ALA A 15 -18.36 1.44 -21.91
C ALA A 15 -17.22 2.18 -21.18
N TRP A 16 -16.99 3.46 -21.52
CA TRP A 16 -16.02 4.28 -20.80
C TRP A 16 -16.33 4.40 -19.31
N THR A 17 -17.59 4.72 -18.97
CA THR A 17 -18.01 4.85 -17.57
C THR A 17 -17.91 3.51 -16.84
N ALA A 18 -18.28 2.39 -17.48
CA ALA A 18 -18.13 1.06 -16.89
C ALA A 18 -16.65 0.73 -16.59
N GLY A 19 -15.77 0.93 -17.57
CA GLY A 19 -14.33 0.68 -17.40
C GLY A 19 -13.73 1.53 -16.29
N ILE A 20 -14.13 2.79 -16.17
CA ILE A 20 -13.68 3.71 -15.12
C ILE A 20 -14.18 3.24 -13.74
N VAL A 21 -15.46 2.91 -13.60
CA VAL A 21 -16.03 2.49 -12.31
C VAL A 21 -15.43 1.15 -11.86
N VAL A 22 -15.32 0.17 -12.76
CA VAL A 22 -14.70 -1.12 -12.46
C VAL A 22 -13.24 -0.92 -12.05
N GLY A 23 -12.45 -0.22 -12.85
CA GLY A 23 -11.04 0.01 -12.55
C GLY A 23 -10.84 0.77 -11.23
N ALA A 24 -11.64 1.81 -10.94
CA ALA A 24 -11.56 2.51 -9.66
C ALA A 24 -11.89 1.61 -8.46
N SER A 25 -12.76 0.61 -8.65
CA SER A 25 -13.16 -0.31 -7.58
C SER A 25 -12.19 -1.48 -7.37
N LEU A 26 -11.40 -1.88 -8.40
CA LEU A 26 -10.51 -3.04 -8.34
C LEU A 26 -9.59 -3.08 -7.11
N PRO A 27 -8.91 -1.99 -6.69
CA PRO A 27 -8.04 -2.03 -5.51
C PRO A 27 -8.75 -2.34 -4.20
N HIS A 28 -10.08 -2.27 -4.17
CA HIS A 28 -10.89 -2.54 -2.96
C HIS A 28 -11.44 -3.97 -2.93
N TRP A 29 -11.35 -4.73 -4.02
CA TRP A 29 -12.00 -6.05 -4.13
C TRP A 29 -11.42 -7.09 -3.16
N THR A 30 -10.15 -6.97 -2.80
CA THR A 30 -9.50 -7.86 -1.83
C THR A 30 -9.94 -7.62 -0.39
N SER A 31 -10.41 -6.41 -0.07
CA SER A 31 -10.85 -6.02 1.28
C SER A 31 -12.37 -6.04 1.45
N LEU A 32 -13.13 -6.37 0.41
CA LEU A 32 -14.59 -6.33 0.42
C LEU A 32 -15.19 -7.72 0.22
N PRO A 33 -16.37 -8.01 0.82
CA PRO A 33 -17.14 -9.22 0.57
C PRO A 33 -17.42 -9.42 -0.93
N VAL A 34 -17.29 -10.64 -1.41
CA VAL A 34 -17.39 -11.02 -2.83
C VAL A 34 -18.70 -10.58 -3.50
N TRP A 35 -19.80 -10.51 -2.73
CA TRP A 35 -21.09 -10.10 -3.26
C TRP A 35 -21.12 -8.63 -3.77
N MET A 36 -20.26 -7.74 -3.27
CA MET A 36 -20.21 -6.33 -3.69
C MET A 36 -19.62 -6.14 -5.09
N PRO A 37 -18.44 -6.69 -5.43
CA PRO A 37 -17.97 -6.73 -6.82
C PRO A 37 -18.94 -7.43 -7.77
N LEU A 38 -19.58 -8.51 -7.32
CA LEU A 38 -20.61 -9.21 -8.13
C LEU A 38 -21.83 -8.33 -8.40
N LEU A 39 -22.30 -7.58 -7.40
CA LEU A 39 -23.38 -6.61 -7.58
C LEU A 39 -23.02 -5.54 -8.62
N LEU A 40 -21.79 -5.01 -8.54
CA LEU A 40 -21.30 -4.03 -9.53
C LEU A 40 -21.31 -4.62 -10.94
N CYS A 41 -20.73 -5.81 -11.11
CA CYS A 41 -20.70 -6.50 -12.40
C CYS A 41 -22.12 -6.80 -12.93
N ALA A 42 -23.03 -7.25 -12.07
CA ALA A 42 -24.43 -7.52 -12.41
C ALA A 42 -25.16 -6.24 -12.87
N CYS A 43 -25.01 -5.14 -12.14
CA CYS A 43 -25.62 -3.85 -12.52
C CYS A 43 -25.08 -3.33 -13.85
N ILE A 44 -23.76 -3.44 -14.08
CA ILE A 44 -23.14 -3.07 -15.35
C ILE A 44 -23.64 -3.97 -16.47
N GLY A 45 -23.62 -5.29 -16.28
CA GLY A 45 -24.10 -6.28 -17.26
C GLY A 45 -25.56 -6.05 -17.63
N TRP A 46 -26.43 -5.84 -16.63
CA TRP A 46 -27.85 -5.51 -16.86
C TRP A 46 -27.99 -4.24 -17.69
N ARG A 47 -27.21 -3.21 -17.37
CA ARG A 47 -27.27 -1.94 -18.10
C ARG A 47 -26.82 -2.09 -19.56
N PHE A 48 -25.82 -2.92 -19.84
CA PHE A 48 -25.45 -3.29 -21.21
C PHE A 48 -26.55 -4.12 -21.88
N ALA A 49 -27.15 -5.08 -21.18
CA ALA A 49 -28.26 -5.87 -21.71
C ALA A 49 -29.48 -5.00 -22.11
N THR A 50 -29.79 -3.95 -21.33
CA THR A 50 -30.86 -2.99 -21.73
C THR A 50 -30.59 -2.30 -23.06
N ARG A 51 -29.32 -2.09 -23.42
CA ARG A 51 -28.92 -1.42 -24.66
C ARG A 51 -28.75 -2.39 -25.82
N LEU A 52 -28.20 -3.58 -25.58
CA LEU A 52 -27.87 -4.56 -26.62
C LEU A 52 -29.05 -5.53 -26.87
N LEU A 53 -29.67 -6.03 -25.79
CA LEU A 53 -30.72 -7.05 -25.82
C LEU A 53 -32.13 -6.46 -25.64
N ARG A 54 -32.24 -5.14 -25.45
CA ARG A 54 -33.49 -4.43 -25.18
C ARG A 54 -34.22 -4.92 -23.93
N TRP A 55 -33.53 -5.40 -22.95
CA TRP A 55 -34.12 -5.78 -21.66
C TRP A 55 -34.78 -4.57 -20.98
N PRO A 56 -35.90 -4.75 -20.27
CA PRO A 56 -36.50 -3.66 -19.51
C PRO A 56 -35.59 -3.27 -18.32
N LEU A 57 -35.58 -1.99 -17.99
CA LEU A 57 -34.97 -1.54 -16.71
C LEU A 57 -35.88 -1.97 -15.55
N PRO A 58 -35.32 -2.33 -14.39
CA PRO A 58 -36.10 -2.63 -13.19
C PRO A 58 -37.02 -1.45 -12.83
N GLU A 59 -38.22 -1.75 -12.38
CA GLU A 59 -39.15 -0.73 -11.90
C GLU A 59 -38.58 0.04 -10.70
N ARG A 60 -39.01 1.28 -10.55
CA ARG A 60 -38.54 2.15 -9.45
C ARG A 60 -38.72 1.53 -8.07
N ARG A 61 -39.80 0.77 -7.85
CA ARG A 61 -40.07 0.06 -6.59
C ARG A 61 -39.02 -1.02 -6.31
N ILE A 62 -38.66 -1.79 -7.33
CA ILE A 62 -37.62 -2.82 -7.24
C ILE A 62 -36.27 -2.18 -6.95
N MET A 63 -35.95 -1.06 -7.60
CA MET A 63 -34.70 -0.33 -7.37
C MET A 63 -34.61 0.16 -5.91
N TRP A 64 -35.69 0.72 -5.36
CA TRP A 64 -35.74 1.11 -3.94
C TRP A 64 -35.55 -0.08 -3.00
N LEU A 65 -36.23 -1.21 -3.28
CA LEU A 65 -36.08 -2.43 -2.50
C LEU A 65 -34.63 -2.94 -2.52
N VAL A 66 -34.03 -3.04 -3.71
CA VAL A 66 -32.60 -3.46 -3.85
C VAL A 66 -31.67 -2.50 -3.11
N THR A 67 -31.93 -1.20 -3.15
CA THR A 67 -31.12 -0.21 -2.43
C THR A 67 -31.21 -0.41 -0.92
N ILE A 68 -32.41 -0.60 -0.38
CA ILE A 68 -32.62 -0.83 1.07
C ILE A 68 -31.96 -2.15 1.50
N VAL A 69 -32.15 -3.22 0.73
CA VAL A 69 -31.56 -4.54 1.02
C VAL A 69 -30.03 -4.48 0.98
N ALA A 70 -29.46 -3.83 -0.06
CA ALA A 70 -28.02 -3.71 -0.18
C ALA A 70 -27.41 -2.84 0.94
N LEU A 71 -28.08 -1.74 1.33
CA LEU A 71 -27.68 -0.93 2.48
C LEU A 71 -27.76 -1.71 3.78
N GLY A 72 -28.85 -2.47 3.98
CA GLY A 72 -29.01 -3.36 5.12
C GLY A 72 -27.93 -4.43 5.20
N ALA A 73 -27.57 -5.04 4.05
CA ALA A 73 -26.48 -6.00 3.96
C ALA A 73 -25.12 -5.41 4.38
N VAL A 74 -24.80 -4.17 3.94
CA VAL A 74 -23.60 -3.46 4.38
C VAL A 74 -23.59 -3.25 5.90
N LEU A 75 -24.73 -2.85 6.48
CA LEU A 75 -24.83 -2.64 7.93
C LEU A 75 -24.70 -3.94 8.72
N VAL A 76 -25.25 -5.05 8.23
CA VAL A 76 -25.11 -6.35 8.88
C VAL A 76 -23.68 -6.85 8.81
N GLU A 77 -23.02 -6.73 7.67
CA GLU A 77 -21.65 -7.18 7.42
C GLU A 77 -20.63 -6.44 8.30
N PHE A 78 -20.67 -5.11 8.26
CA PHE A 78 -19.66 -4.29 8.95
C PHE A 78 -20.09 -3.83 10.36
N ARG A 79 -21.36 -4.00 10.73
CA ARG A 79 -21.94 -3.52 12.02
C ARG A 79 -21.71 -2.03 12.30
N THR A 80 -21.10 -1.30 11.37
CA THR A 80 -20.81 0.14 11.46
C THR A 80 -20.78 0.75 10.06
N ILE A 81 -21.08 2.04 9.97
CA ILE A 81 -20.90 2.83 8.75
C ILE A 81 -19.63 3.69 8.84
N ASN A 82 -18.98 3.73 9.99
CA ASN A 82 -17.78 4.50 10.23
C ASN A 82 -16.56 3.65 9.91
N GLY A 83 -15.64 4.21 9.15
CA GLY A 83 -14.40 3.56 8.76
C GLY A 83 -14.18 3.61 7.26
N LEU A 84 -12.94 3.33 6.84
CA LEU A 84 -12.56 3.39 5.43
C LEU A 84 -13.22 2.25 4.65
N THR A 85 -13.16 1.02 5.16
CA THR A 85 -13.71 -0.17 4.50
C THR A 85 -15.25 -0.13 4.42
N PRO A 86 -16.02 0.14 5.50
CA PRO A 86 -17.47 0.33 5.40
C PRO A 86 -17.87 1.50 4.47
N GLY A 87 -17.12 2.60 4.52
CA GLY A 87 -17.36 3.76 3.66
C GLY A 87 -17.15 3.47 2.17
N THR A 88 -16.08 2.74 1.83
CA THR A 88 -15.81 2.31 0.44
C THR A 88 -16.80 1.26 -0.04
N ALA A 89 -17.21 0.33 0.83
CA ALA A 89 -18.27 -0.64 0.58
C ALA A 89 -19.58 0.06 0.19
N LEU A 90 -20.01 1.02 1.03
CA LEU A 90 -21.20 1.81 0.77
C LEU A 90 -21.10 2.57 -0.57
N LEU A 91 -19.95 3.19 -0.83
CA LEU A 91 -19.72 3.94 -2.06
C LEU A 91 -19.80 3.04 -3.30
N ILE A 92 -19.23 1.82 -3.26
CA ILE A 92 -19.29 0.85 -4.36
C ILE A 92 -20.73 0.37 -4.59
N VAL A 93 -21.48 0.07 -3.53
CA VAL A 93 -22.89 -0.29 -3.64
C VAL A 93 -23.70 0.85 -4.26
N MET A 94 -23.52 2.08 -3.81
CA MET A 94 -24.21 3.25 -4.35
C MET A 94 -23.86 3.49 -5.83
N VAL A 95 -22.59 3.36 -6.22
CA VAL A 95 -22.13 3.48 -7.60
C VAL A 95 -22.75 2.40 -8.48
N SER A 96 -22.82 1.15 -7.99
CA SER A 96 -23.42 0.01 -8.70
C SER A 96 -24.88 0.29 -9.06
N LEU A 97 -25.66 0.70 -8.08
CA LEU A 97 -27.08 1.03 -8.26
C LEU A 97 -27.27 2.27 -9.12
N LYS A 98 -26.44 3.30 -8.91
CA LYS A 98 -26.49 4.51 -9.73
C LYS A 98 -26.10 4.25 -11.19
N PHE A 99 -25.18 3.32 -11.45
CA PHE A 99 -24.81 2.91 -12.80
C PHE A 99 -25.99 2.27 -13.54
N LEU A 100 -26.79 1.47 -12.85
CA LEU A 100 -28.00 0.85 -13.41
C LEU A 100 -29.04 1.91 -13.81
N GLU A 101 -29.18 2.98 -13.01
CA GLU A 101 -30.10 4.10 -13.31
C GLU A 101 -29.59 5.07 -14.38
N ALA A 102 -28.29 5.11 -14.66
CA ALA A 102 -27.67 6.15 -15.49
C ALA A 102 -28.27 6.23 -16.90
N LYS A 103 -28.89 7.35 -17.23
CA LYS A 103 -29.53 7.62 -18.52
C LYS A 103 -28.97 8.85 -19.22
N SER A 104 -28.64 9.88 -18.45
CA SER A 104 -28.22 11.18 -18.95
C SER A 104 -26.68 11.31 -18.97
N GLN A 105 -26.17 12.23 -19.76
CA GLN A 105 -24.76 12.61 -19.76
C GLN A 105 -24.29 13.05 -18.37
N ARG A 106 -25.14 13.74 -17.61
CA ARG A 106 -24.90 14.18 -16.26
C ARG A 106 -24.66 12.99 -15.32
N ASP A 107 -25.43 11.89 -15.45
CA ASP A 107 -25.26 10.70 -14.63
C ASP A 107 -23.89 10.05 -14.88
N HIS A 108 -23.47 9.94 -16.14
CA HIS A 108 -22.16 9.40 -16.50
C HIS A 108 -21.01 10.28 -15.99
N MET A 109 -21.14 11.62 -16.06
CA MET A 109 -20.17 12.54 -15.46
C MET A 109 -20.07 12.34 -13.94
N LEU A 110 -21.22 12.23 -13.26
CA LEU A 110 -21.29 12.04 -11.82
C LEU A 110 -20.61 10.72 -11.41
N LEU A 111 -20.89 9.62 -12.10
CA LEU A 111 -20.22 8.33 -11.88
C LEU A 111 -18.69 8.42 -12.08
N THR A 112 -18.24 9.16 -13.09
CA THR A 112 -16.81 9.39 -13.33
C THR A 112 -16.19 10.22 -12.20
N VAL A 113 -16.89 11.22 -11.66
CA VAL A 113 -16.41 11.99 -10.51
C VAL A 113 -16.35 11.12 -9.25
N ILE A 114 -17.35 10.25 -9.02
CA ILE A 114 -17.33 9.33 -7.88
C ILE A 114 -16.15 8.34 -7.98
N ALA A 115 -15.74 7.96 -9.18
CA ALA A 115 -14.55 7.12 -9.38
C ALA A 115 -13.26 7.77 -8.82
N TYR A 116 -13.11 9.09 -8.87
CA TYR A 116 -12.00 9.79 -8.21
C TYR A 116 -12.04 9.63 -6.68
N PHE A 117 -13.23 9.59 -6.07
CA PHE A 117 -13.36 9.34 -4.62
C PHE A 117 -12.96 7.91 -4.27
N LEU A 118 -13.27 6.92 -5.12
CA LEU A 118 -12.79 5.54 -4.92
C LEU A 118 -11.26 5.46 -5.04
N VAL A 119 -10.67 6.14 -6.04
CA VAL A 119 -9.21 6.26 -6.16
C VAL A 119 -8.60 6.89 -4.92
N PHE A 120 -9.20 7.98 -4.43
CA PHE A 120 -8.75 8.66 -3.21
C PHE A 120 -8.88 7.76 -1.96
N ALA A 121 -10.00 7.05 -1.82
CA ALA A 121 -10.17 6.07 -0.74
C ALA A 121 -9.12 4.95 -0.79
N SER A 122 -8.74 4.51 -2.00
CA SER A 122 -7.66 3.54 -2.17
C SER A 122 -6.30 4.07 -1.73
N LEU A 123 -6.00 5.37 -1.95
CA LEU A 123 -4.78 5.99 -1.42
C LEU A 123 -4.76 6.01 0.12
N LEU A 124 -5.90 6.29 0.74
CA LEU A 124 -6.03 6.29 2.21
C LEU A 124 -5.87 4.88 2.82
N ALA A 125 -6.20 3.84 2.08
CA ALA A 125 -6.00 2.45 2.51
C ALA A 125 -4.53 2.01 2.53
N GLY A 126 -3.58 2.92 2.20
CA GLY A 126 -2.16 2.60 2.09
C GLY A 126 -1.82 1.83 0.81
N GLY A 127 -0.58 1.44 0.66
CA GLY A 127 -0.10 0.60 -0.44
C GLY A 127 1.28 1.02 -0.96
N GLY A 128 1.97 0.06 -1.59
CA GLY A 128 3.30 0.25 -2.16
C GLY A 128 3.31 1.03 -3.48
N LEU A 129 4.49 1.16 -4.06
CA LEU A 129 4.74 1.89 -5.30
C LEU A 129 3.88 1.39 -6.48
N ILE A 130 3.68 0.09 -6.62
CA ILE A 130 2.84 -0.49 -7.70
C ILE A 130 1.42 0.08 -7.64
N LYS A 131 0.83 0.12 -6.46
CA LYS A 131 -0.50 0.70 -6.25
C LYS A 131 -0.51 2.19 -6.59
N GLY A 132 0.52 2.93 -6.19
CA GLY A 132 0.69 4.34 -6.53
C GLY A 132 0.74 4.57 -8.04
N LEU A 133 1.53 3.79 -8.79
CA LEU A 133 1.62 3.85 -10.25
C LEU A 133 0.30 3.48 -10.92
N TYR A 134 -0.38 2.43 -10.43
CA TYR A 134 -1.71 2.07 -10.91
C TYR A 134 -2.69 3.23 -10.76
N LEU A 135 -2.77 3.84 -9.58
CA LEU A 135 -3.68 4.95 -9.31
C LEU A 135 -3.36 6.18 -10.16
N LEU A 136 -2.08 6.49 -10.38
CA LEU A 136 -1.66 7.58 -11.26
C LEU A 136 -2.11 7.34 -12.71
N ALA A 137 -1.85 6.15 -13.25
CA ALA A 137 -2.31 5.75 -14.58
C ALA A 137 -3.83 5.80 -14.67
N PHE A 138 -4.51 5.36 -13.60
CA PHE A 138 -5.96 5.33 -13.55
C PHE A 138 -6.60 6.73 -13.45
N VAL A 139 -6.00 7.67 -12.73
CA VAL A 139 -6.38 9.08 -12.73
C VAL A 139 -6.29 9.66 -14.15
N TRP A 140 -5.25 9.32 -14.92
CA TRP A 140 -5.12 9.73 -16.32
C TRP A 140 -6.24 9.14 -17.19
N ILE A 141 -6.55 7.84 -17.05
CA ILE A 141 -7.66 7.18 -17.76
C ILE A 141 -9.01 7.80 -17.39
N THR A 142 -9.24 8.09 -16.11
CA THR A 142 -10.48 8.72 -15.62
C THR A 142 -10.62 10.14 -16.16
N THR A 143 -9.52 10.89 -16.27
CA THR A 143 -9.49 12.23 -16.88
C THR A 143 -9.83 12.14 -18.38
N LEU A 144 -9.27 11.16 -19.10
CA LEU A 144 -9.65 10.87 -20.48
C LEU A 144 -11.14 10.58 -20.62
N GLY A 145 -11.66 9.71 -19.77
CA GLY A 145 -13.08 9.37 -19.76
C GLY A 145 -13.98 10.56 -19.48
N LEU A 146 -13.61 11.41 -18.53
CA LEU A 146 -14.35 12.65 -18.22
C LEU A 146 -14.40 13.58 -19.43
N LEU A 147 -13.28 13.75 -20.13
CA LEU A 147 -13.21 14.54 -21.37
C LEU A 147 -14.09 13.95 -22.49
N GLN A 148 -14.13 12.61 -22.61
CA GLN A 148 -14.98 11.93 -23.60
C GLN A 148 -16.46 12.00 -23.25
N VAL A 149 -16.82 11.72 -22.00
CA VAL A 149 -18.20 11.75 -21.51
C VAL A 149 -18.79 13.16 -21.56
N GLY A 150 -17.95 14.20 -21.32
CA GLY A 150 -18.36 15.60 -21.31
C GLY A 150 -18.73 16.19 -22.67
N ARG A 151 -18.41 15.53 -23.78
CA ARG A 151 -18.64 16.06 -25.14
C ARG A 151 -20.03 15.72 -25.68
N GLN A 152 -20.56 16.67 -26.45
CA GLN A 152 -21.81 16.51 -27.24
C GLN A 152 -21.50 16.22 -28.72
N GLY A 153 -20.55 15.36 -29.04
CA GLY A 153 -20.17 15.10 -30.44
C GLY A 153 -19.55 13.72 -30.62
N PRO A 154 -19.13 13.38 -31.83
CA PRO A 154 -18.47 12.11 -32.10
C PRO A 154 -17.19 11.99 -31.29
N LEU A 155 -16.82 10.73 -31.01
CA LEU A 155 -15.58 10.41 -30.27
C LEU A 155 -14.39 11.03 -31.02
N LEU A 156 -13.56 11.79 -30.29
CA LEU A 156 -12.30 12.26 -30.86
C LEU A 156 -11.33 11.10 -31.01
N ALA A 157 -10.41 11.25 -31.97
CA ALA A 157 -9.25 10.39 -32.04
C ALA A 157 -8.54 10.34 -30.66
N SER A 158 -8.20 9.16 -30.18
CA SER A 158 -7.66 8.93 -28.83
C SER A 158 -6.36 9.71 -28.55
N ARG A 159 -5.50 9.91 -29.56
CA ARG A 159 -4.21 10.60 -29.43
C ARG A 159 -4.29 12.08 -28.99
N PRO A 160 -5.11 12.97 -29.60
CA PRO A 160 -5.20 14.36 -29.14
C PRO A 160 -5.84 14.49 -27.76
N MET A 161 -6.79 13.61 -27.41
CA MET A 161 -7.38 13.56 -26.07
C MET A 161 -6.38 13.10 -25.01
N ALA A 162 -5.60 12.06 -25.31
CA ALA A 162 -4.52 11.58 -24.46
C ALA A 162 -3.49 12.68 -24.17
N LYS A 163 -3.10 13.44 -25.20
CA LYS A 163 -2.21 14.60 -25.04
C LYS A 163 -2.83 15.70 -24.18
N LEU A 164 -4.14 15.95 -24.33
CA LEU A 164 -4.84 16.96 -23.52
C LEU A 164 -4.91 16.53 -22.05
N ALA A 165 -5.31 15.28 -21.77
CA ALA A 165 -5.33 14.74 -20.41
C ALA A 165 -3.93 14.74 -19.79
N GLY A 166 -2.91 14.33 -20.56
CA GLY A 166 -1.51 14.39 -20.12
C GLY A 166 -1.07 15.81 -19.76
N ARG A 167 -1.41 16.81 -20.60
CA ARG A 167 -1.11 18.21 -20.29
C ARG A 167 -1.80 18.69 -19.02
N LEU A 168 -3.07 18.36 -18.81
CA LEU A 168 -3.79 18.72 -17.59
C LEU A 168 -3.11 18.17 -16.35
N LEU A 169 -2.73 16.88 -16.36
CA LEU A 169 -2.01 16.25 -15.26
C LEU A 169 -0.61 16.85 -15.07
N THR A 170 0.14 17.11 -16.16
CA THR A 170 1.45 17.75 -16.07
C THR A 170 1.35 19.15 -15.44
N HIS A 171 0.31 19.92 -15.73
CA HIS A 171 0.12 21.23 -15.10
C HIS A 171 -0.33 21.13 -13.64
N SER A 172 -1.01 20.04 -13.24
CA SER A 172 -1.40 19.81 -11.84
C SER A 172 -0.22 19.31 -10.98
N LEU A 173 0.80 18.71 -11.57
CA LEU A 173 1.93 18.11 -10.85
C LEU A 173 2.69 19.11 -9.96
N PRO A 174 3.09 20.32 -10.43
CA PRO A 174 3.75 21.29 -9.57
C PRO A 174 2.88 21.72 -8.38
N VAL A 175 1.56 21.89 -8.60
CA VAL A 175 0.60 22.23 -7.53
C VAL A 175 0.52 21.09 -6.52
N MET A 176 0.48 19.86 -6.98
CA MET A 176 0.48 18.67 -6.14
C MET A 176 1.75 18.60 -5.28
N ILE A 177 2.93 18.84 -5.86
CA ILE A 177 4.22 18.82 -5.13
C ILE A 177 4.22 19.92 -4.05
N VAL A 178 3.82 21.14 -4.38
CA VAL A 178 3.77 22.24 -3.42
C VAL A 178 2.82 21.92 -2.25
N LEU A 179 1.63 21.43 -2.56
CA LEU A 179 0.68 21.02 -1.51
C LEU A 179 1.19 19.83 -0.70
N PHE A 180 1.82 18.85 -1.34
CA PHE A 180 2.38 17.68 -0.67
C PHE A 180 3.46 18.07 0.35
N LEU A 181 4.36 18.98 -0.02
CA LEU A 181 5.49 19.38 0.82
C LEU A 181 5.11 20.39 1.91
N LEU A 182 4.26 21.38 1.58
CA LEU A 182 4.00 22.52 2.45
C LEU A 182 2.68 22.44 3.22
N PHE A 183 1.69 21.63 2.76
CA PHE A 183 0.43 21.54 3.48
C PHE A 183 0.63 20.93 4.87
N PRO A 184 0.15 21.59 5.97
CA PRO A 184 0.41 21.13 7.34
C PRO A 184 -0.06 19.70 7.56
N ARG A 185 0.83 18.81 7.96
CA ARG A 185 0.51 17.44 8.31
C ARG A 185 -0.12 17.39 9.70
N LEU A 186 -1.32 16.82 9.77
CA LEU A 186 -2.01 16.60 11.02
C LEU A 186 -1.49 15.31 11.65
N PRO A 187 -1.17 15.32 12.96
CA PRO A 187 -0.73 14.11 13.64
C PRO A 187 -1.91 13.17 13.91
N GLY A 188 -2.38 12.45 12.92
CA GLY A 188 -3.45 11.45 12.97
C GLY A 188 -4.72 11.82 12.21
N PRO A 189 -5.65 10.87 12.08
CA PRO A 189 -6.90 11.09 11.38
C PRO A 189 -7.74 12.16 12.03
N LEU A 190 -8.42 12.99 11.22
CA LEU A 190 -9.32 14.05 11.68
C LEU A 190 -10.54 13.51 12.43
N TRP A 191 -10.88 12.25 12.23
CA TRP A 191 -11.90 11.46 12.92
C TRP A 191 -11.27 10.13 13.31
N GLY A 192 -11.56 9.68 14.52
CA GLY A 192 -11.13 8.35 14.99
C GLY A 192 -11.73 7.28 14.10
N LEU A 193 -10.94 6.76 13.17
CA LEU A 193 -11.30 5.53 12.47
C LEU A 193 -11.13 4.40 13.49
N PRO A 194 -12.18 3.62 13.79
CA PRO A 194 -11.99 2.35 14.47
C PRO A 194 -10.99 1.54 13.62
N GLY A 195 -9.92 1.05 14.23
CA GLY A 195 -8.97 0.18 13.51
C GLY A 195 -9.75 -0.99 12.93
N ASP A 196 -9.57 -1.26 11.64
CA ASP A 196 -10.08 -2.48 11.02
C ASP A 196 -9.36 -3.67 11.67
N THR A 197 -10.06 -4.35 12.58
CA THR A 197 -9.58 -5.56 13.28
C THR A 197 -9.66 -6.82 12.40
N SER A 198 -9.98 -6.67 11.12
CA SER A 198 -10.25 -7.77 10.19
C SER A 198 -9.11 -8.15 9.24
N SER A 199 -7.91 -7.58 9.38
CA SER A 199 -6.74 -8.15 8.73
C SER A 199 -6.37 -9.44 9.45
N GLY A 200 -6.45 -10.59 8.78
CA GLY A 200 -5.96 -11.86 9.30
C GLY A 200 -4.56 -11.66 9.87
N ALA A 201 -4.35 -12.06 11.14
CA ALA A 201 -3.07 -11.87 11.78
C ALA A 201 -2.05 -12.79 11.10
N SER A 202 -1.15 -12.22 10.30
CA SER A 202 0.03 -12.91 9.77
C SER A 202 1.20 -12.77 10.76
N GLY A 203 2.14 -13.69 10.73
CA GLY A 203 3.32 -13.64 11.61
C GLY A 203 3.20 -14.48 12.89
N LEU A 204 4.19 -14.35 13.79
CA LEU A 204 4.36 -15.20 14.97
C LEU A 204 3.21 -15.06 15.97
N ALA A 205 2.64 -16.19 16.39
CA ALA A 205 1.62 -16.24 17.43
C ALA A 205 2.27 -16.25 18.83
N GLY A 206 1.51 -15.88 19.88
CA GLY A 206 1.88 -16.11 21.27
C GLY A 206 1.67 -17.56 21.73
N LEU A 207 1.60 -18.49 20.81
CA LEU A 207 1.41 -19.93 20.97
C LEU A 207 2.34 -20.64 19.98
N MET A 208 2.83 -21.81 20.34
CA MET A 208 3.62 -22.67 19.46
C MET A 208 3.28 -24.13 19.76
N SER A 209 2.81 -24.86 18.76
CA SER A 209 2.74 -26.31 18.78
C SER A 209 3.64 -26.87 17.67
N PRO A 210 4.38 -27.94 17.88
CA PRO A 210 5.21 -28.52 16.83
C PRO A 210 4.39 -28.79 15.56
N GLY A 211 4.72 -28.08 14.47
CA GLY A 211 3.97 -28.09 13.20
C GLY A 211 3.30 -26.79 12.81
N ASP A 212 3.12 -25.83 13.72
CA ASP A 212 2.33 -24.60 13.47
C ASP A 212 3.04 -23.58 12.57
N ILE A 213 4.39 -23.48 12.61
CA ILE A 213 5.16 -22.49 11.83
C ILE A 213 5.37 -22.89 10.35
N THR A 214 4.85 -24.04 9.92
CA THR A 214 5.07 -24.53 8.55
C THR A 214 4.65 -23.50 7.49
N ASP A 215 3.50 -22.87 7.63
CA ASP A 215 3.00 -21.88 6.68
C ASP A 215 3.86 -20.60 6.67
N LEU A 216 4.40 -20.19 7.82
CA LEU A 216 5.32 -19.05 7.91
C LEU A 216 6.67 -19.36 7.28
N GLY A 217 7.21 -20.56 7.51
CA GLY A 217 8.49 -21.00 6.93
C GLY A 217 8.49 -21.07 5.39
N LEU A 218 7.32 -21.07 4.77
CA LEU A 218 7.13 -21.06 3.31
C LEU A 218 6.80 -19.67 2.75
N SER A 219 6.61 -18.65 3.59
CA SER A 219 6.19 -17.31 3.18
C SER A 219 7.39 -16.39 2.91
N ASP A 220 7.50 -15.89 1.68
CA ASP A 220 8.47 -14.86 1.27
C ASP A 220 8.07 -13.43 1.69
N GLU A 221 6.96 -13.26 2.41
CA GLU A 221 6.52 -11.94 2.87
C GLU A 221 7.54 -11.33 3.84
N ILE A 222 7.72 -10.03 3.75
CA ILE A 222 8.65 -9.30 4.61
C ILE A 222 7.99 -9.07 5.97
N ALA A 223 8.64 -9.53 7.04
CA ALA A 223 8.23 -9.25 8.40
C ALA A 223 8.67 -7.84 8.83
N PHE A 224 9.93 -7.53 8.63
CA PHE A 224 10.50 -6.19 8.91
C PHE A 224 11.81 -5.99 8.17
N ARG A 225 12.27 -4.73 8.13
CA ARG A 225 13.59 -4.33 7.64
C ARG A 225 14.39 -3.72 8.76
N VAL A 226 15.72 -3.82 8.67
CA VAL A 226 16.63 -3.30 9.70
C VAL A 226 17.80 -2.56 9.07
N GLU A 227 17.95 -1.30 9.44
CA GLU A 227 19.08 -0.46 9.08
C GLU A 227 20.02 -0.33 10.28
N PHE A 228 21.24 -0.88 10.20
CA PHE A 228 22.24 -0.77 11.26
C PHE A 228 22.93 0.59 11.24
N ILE A 229 23.12 1.16 12.42
CA ILE A 229 23.88 2.39 12.61
C ILE A 229 25.26 1.99 13.12
N GLY A 230 26.17 1.75 12.22
CA GLY A 230 27.50 1.19 12.48
C GLY A 230 27.69 -0.19 11.85
N GLN A 231 28.58 -1.00 12.42
CA GLN A 231 28.82 -2.36 11.91
C GLN A 231 27.70 -3.29 12.39
N PRO A 232 27.09 -4.08 11.48
CA PRO A 232 26.12 -5.10 11.87
C PRO A 232 26.82 -6.25 12.61
N PRO A 233 26.13 -6.94 13.54
CA PRO A 233 26.60 -8.19 14.14
C PRO A 233 26.80 -9.28 13.07
N ALA A 234 27.46 -10.36 13.44
CA ALA A 234 27.58 -11.53 12.57
C ALA A 234 26.18 -12.11 12.26
N PRO A 235 25.94 -12.68 11.06
CA PRO A 235 24.64 -13.27 10.72
C PRO A 235 24.16 -14.33 11.72
N SER A 236 25.07 -15.06 12.34
CA SER A 236 24.79 -16.03 13.39
C SER A 236 24.33 -15.43 14.73
N GLU A 237 24.47 -14.12 14.91
CA GLU A 237 24.05 -13.39 16.11
C GLU A 237 22.71 -12.64 15.91
N LEU A 238 22.15 -12.67 14.70
CA LEU A 238 20.90 -11.98 14.38
C LEU A 238 19.69 -12.80 14.86
N TYR A 239 19.49 -12.86 16.16
CA TYR A 239 18.30 -13.43 16.80
C TYR A 239 17.35 -12.30 17.20
N TRP A 240 16.26 -12.17 16.46
CA TRP A 240 15.22 -11.16 16.67
C TRP A 240 14.19 -11.69 17.65
N ARG A 241 14.35 -11.36 18.91
CA ARG A 241 13.52 -11.82 20.02
C ARG A 241 12.08 -11.36 19.85
N GLY A 242 11.14 -12.29 19.96
CA GLY A 242 9.72 -12.09 19.94
C GLY A 242 9.03 -12.71 21.16
N PRO A 243 7.86 -13.38 21.00
CA PRO A 243 7.13 -14.01 22.08
C PRO A 243 7.93 -15.02 22.89
N VAL A 244 7.83 -14.92 24.21
CA VAL A 244 8.42 -15.87 25.16
C VAL A 244 7.33 -16.78 25.70
N LEU A 245 7.48 -18.09 25.54
CA LEU A 245 6.51 -19.11 25.85
C LEU A 245 6.97 -19.90 27.06
N GLU A 246 6.25 -19.75 28.16
CA GLU A 246 6.65 -20.25 29.48
C GLU A 246 5.85 -21.46 29.93
N MET A 247 4.59 -21.58 29.50
CA MET A 247 3.68 -22.66 29.86
C MET A 247 3.66 -23.73 28.79
N PHE A 248 3.61 -25.00 29.24
CA PHE A 248 3.48 -26.15 28.36
C PHE A 248 2.36 -27.07 28.85
N ASP A 249 1.40 -27.38 27.99
CA ASP A 249 0.23 -28.20 28.33
C ASP A 249 0.34 -29.69 27.94
N GLY A 250 1.46 -30.09 27.34
CA GLY A 250 1.73 -31.42 26.78
C GLY A 250 1.88 -31.40 25.25
N ARG A 251 1.38 -30.36 24.55
CA ARG A 251 1.49 -30.18 23.12
C ARG A 251 1.89 -28.76 22.74
N THR A 252 1.25 -27.78 23.40
CA THR A 252 1.35 -26.36 23.03
C THR A 252 2.13 -25.59 24.08
N TRP A 253 3.12 -24.83 23.62
CA TRP A 253 3.79 -23.79 24.38
C TRP A 253 3.01 -22.50 24.30
N SER A 254 2.81 -21.80 25.42
CA SER A 254 2.03 -20.56 25.49
C SER A 254 2.62 -19.55 26.44
N GLN A 255 2.27 -18.28 26.25
CA GLN A 255 2.64 -17.20 27.13
C GLN A 255 1.86 -17.26 28.45
N ASN A 256 2.53 -16.84 29.53
CA ASN A 256 1.85 -16.65 30.81
C ASN A 256 1.46 -15.17 30.99
N ASN A 257 0.21 -14.85 30.77
CA ASN A 257 -0.31 -13.48 30.93
C ASN A 257 -0.59 -13.09 32.39
N ASN A 258 -0.38 -13.99 33.36
CA ASN A 258 -0.77 -13.81 34.76
C ASN A 258 0.37 -13.51 35.72
N ILE A 259 1.62 -13.43 35.27
CA ILE A 259 2.75 -13.11 36.15
C ILE A 259 2.76 -11.59 36.44
N ARG A 260 2.06 -11.22 37.50
CA ARG A 260 2.20 -9.90 38.13
C ARG A 260 3.15 -10.04 39.34
N GLY A 261 4.26 -9.33 39.32
CA GLY A 261 5.14 -9.20 40.46
C GLY A 261 6.35 -10.13 40.44
N ARG A 262 7.08 -10.20 39.31
CA ARG A 262 8.47 -10.68 39.38
C ARG A 262 9.30 -9.75 40.27
N VAL A 263 10.06 -10.35 41.17
CA VAL A 263 11.11 -9.69 41.94
C VAL A 263 12.07 -9.00 40.98
N ASP A 264 12.64 -7.88 41.36
CA ASP A 264 13.64 -7.09 40.64
C ASP A 264 14.57 -7.97 39.81
N ASN A 265 14.23 -8.10 38.50
CA ASN A 265 15.04 -8.89 37.59
C ASN A 265 16.27 -8.05 37.27
N THR A 266 17.40 -8.36 37.93
CA THR A 266 18.69 -7.76 37.59
C THR A 266 18.98 -8.04 36.13
N LEU A 267 19.17 -6.99 35.37
CA LEU A 267 19.57 -7.06 33.97
C LEU A 267 20.89 -6.31 33.81
N GLU A 268 21.93 -7.06 33.49
CA GLU A 268 23.27 -6.54 33.24
C GLU A 268 23.57 -6.65 31.74
N TYR A 269 23.91 -5.54 31.13
CA TYR A 269 24.30 -5.50 29.72
C TYR A 269 25.80 -5.66 29.59
N LEU A 270 26.23 -6.57 28.72
CA LEU A 270 27.63 -6.93 28.53
C LEU A 270 28.02 -6.77 27.06
N GLY A 271 29.32 -6.59 26.81
CA GLY A 271 29.88 -6.60 25.47
C GLY A 271 29.57 -5.35 24.62
N GLN A 272 29.55 -5.54 23.30
CA GLN A 272 29.33 -4.45 22.34
C GLN A 272 27.84 -4.19 22.12
N THR A 273 27.51 -2.91 21.90
CA THR A 273 26.15 -2.49 21.58
C THR A 273 25.92 -2.52 20.08
N SER A 274 24.74 -2.98 19.69
CA SER A 274 24.23 -2.84 18.32
C SER A 274 23.11 -1.80 18.29
N ARG A 275 23.29 -0.76 17.50
CA ARG A 275 22.27 0.27 17.31
C ARG A 275 21.70 0.19 15.90
N TYR A 276 20.38 0.14 15.80
CA TYR A 276 19.70 -0.07 14.52
C TYR A 276 18.29 0.46 14.54
N ARG A 277 17.76 0.73 13.34
CA ARG A 277 16.38 1.12 13.09
C ARG A 277 15.61 -0.08 12.55
N VAL A 278 14.48 -0.39 13.15
CA VAL A 278 13.55 -1.43 12.69
C VAL A 278 12.36 -0.79 12.00
N MET A 279 12.03 -1.25 10.81
CA MET A 279 10.85 -0.89 10.03
C MET A 279 9.93 -2.11 9.97
N LEU A 280 9.02 -2.23 10.94
CA LEU A 280 8.11 -3.35 11.12
C LEU A 280 6.90 -3.22 10.20
N GLU A 281 6.62 -4.27 9.43
CA GLU A 281 5.41 -4.34 8.60
C GLU A 281 4.18 -4.65 9.46
N PRO A 282 2.96 -4.24 9.02
CA PRO A 282 1.74 -4.53 9.77
C PRO A 282 1.44 -6.02 9.77
N ASP A 283 1.35 -6.62 10.95
CA ASP A 283 1.10 -8.05 11.18
C ASP A 283 -0.21 -8.33 11.94
N GLY A 284 -0.91 -7.28 12.38
CA GLY A 284 -2.12 -7.41 13.20
C GLY A 284 -1.86 -7.91 14.63
N ARG A 285 -0.59 -7.96 15.07
CA ARG A 285 -0.18 -8.45 16.39
C ARG A 285 0.41 -7.34 17.26
N GLY A 286 0.74 -7.67 18.48
CA GLY A 286 1.25 -6.71 19.47
C GLY A 286 2.76 -6.77 19.70
N TRP A 287 3.53 -7.44 18.83
CA TRP A 287 4.95 -7.70 19.04
C TRP A 287 5.84 -6.65 18.37
N ALA A 288 6.95 -6.33 19.02
CA ALA A 288 8.08 -5.60 18.45
C ALA A 288 9.34 -6.44 18.64
N PHE A 289 10.25 -6.42 17.67
CA PHE A 289 11.40 -7.29 17.63
C PHE A 289 12.69 -6.51 17.89
N ALA A 290 13.60 -7.12 18.64
CA ALA A 290 14.93 -6.61 18.89
C ALA A 290 15.95 -7.77 18.92
N ILE A 291 17.22 -7.47 18.64
CA ILE A 291 18.29 -8.45 18.79
C ILE A 291 18.43 -8.75 20.28
N ASP A 292 18.36 -10.01 20.64
CA ASP A 292 18.59 -10.54 22.01
C ASP A 292 18.00 -9.67 23.11
N MET A 293 18.83 -8.77 23.73
CA MET A 293 18.41 -7.97 24.87
C MET A 293 18.45 -6.48 24.55
N PRO A 294 17.29 -5.83 24.40
CA PRO A 294 17.21 -4.39 24.17
C PRO A 294 17.49 -3.59 25.43
N GLU A 295 18.39 -2.61 25.34
CA GLU A 295 18.71 -1.64 26.39
C GLU A 295 17.80 -0.41 26.30
N SER A 296 17.59 0.09 25.07
CA SER A 296 16.77 1.27 24.82
C SER A 296 16.02 1.14 23.49
N TRP A 297 14.84 1.72 23.45
CA TRP A 297 14.02 1.76 22.24
C TRP A 297 13.20 3.06 22.17
N GLU A 298 13.08 3.62 20.99
CA GLU A 298 12.32 4.84 20.75
C GLU A 298 11.48 4.69 19.49
N SER A 299 10.16 4.77 19.64
CA SER A 299 9.24 4.78 18.51
C SER A 299 9.22 6.15 17.84
N GLU A 300 9.34 6.21 16.52
CA GLU A 300 9.18 7.45 15.74
C GLU A 300 7.74 7.98 15.83
N ASP A 301 6.75 7.09 15.99
CA ASP A 301 5.37 7.48 16.27
C ASP A 301 5.11 7.49 17.78
N ARG A 302 5.13 8.66 18.39
CA ARG A 302 4.88 8.87 19.83
C ARG A 302 3.54 8.33 20.34
N ARG A 303 2.61 7.97 19.47
CA ARG A 303 1.31 7.38 19.83
C ARG A 303 1.38 5.86 19.97
N ARG A 304 2.38 5.24 19.39
CA ARG A 304 2.62 3.81 19.44
C ARG A 304 3.79 3.55 20.39
N SER A 305 3.48 3.57 21.69
CA SER A 305 4.48 3.28 22.70
C SER A 305 4.81 1.80 22.70
N ILE A 306 6.11 1.51 22.67
CA ILE A 306 6.66 0.16 22.87
C ILE A 306 7.08 0.06 24.32
N VAL A 307 6.81 -1.05 24.94
CA VAL A 307 7.21 -1.36 26.32
C VAL A 307 7.89 -2.73 26.35
N MET A 308 8.80 -2.92 27.28
CA MET A 308 9.37 -4.22 27.58
C MET A 308 8.55 -4.89 28.68
N SER A 309 8.18 -6.14 28.47
CA SER A 309 7.51 -6.97 29.47
C SER A 309 8.51 -7.62 30.44
N ASP A 310 8.01 -8.23 31.52
CA ASP A 310 8.84 -8.86 32.55
C ASP A 310 9.67 -10.06 32.03
N ASP A 311 9.31 -10.60 30.87
CA ASP A 311 10.03 -11.67 30.16
C ASP A 311 11.01 -11.13 29.11
N TYR A 312 11.32 -9.82 29.18
CA TYR A 312 12.24 -9.09 28.28
C TYR A 312 11.81 -9.03 26.82
N GLN A 313 10.51 -9.15 26.55
CA GLN A 313 9.94 -9.02 25.22
C GLN A 313 9.50 -7.58 24.96
N LEU A 314 9.81 -7.05 23.79
CA LEU A 314 9.23 -5.78 23.32
C LEU A 314 7.83 -5.99 22.75
N ARG A 315 6.89 -5.15 23.19
CA ARG A 315 5.52 -5.18 22.67
C ARG A 315 4.88 -3.79 22.66
N TYR A 316 3.80 -3.66 21.93
CA TYR A 316 2.99 -2.44 22.01
C TYR A 316 2.34 -2.31 23.38
N ALA A 317 2.38 -1.11 23.93
CA ALA A 317 1.69 -0.82 25.19
C ALA A 317 0.18 -0.98 25.06
N PHE A 318 -0.39 -0.62 23.90
CA PHE A 318 -1.81 -0.70 23.61
C PHE A 318 -2.06 -1.06 22.14
N GLY A 319 -2.98 -2.00 21.91
CA GLY A 319 -3.42 -2.38 20.57
C GLY A 319 -2.49 -3.34 19.83
N VAL A 320 -2.66 -3.36 18.52
CA VAL A 320 -1.94 -4.25 17.60
C VAL A 320 -1.33 -3.44 16.45
N ASN A 321 -0.36 -4.02 15.76
CA ASN A 321 0.31 -3.39 14.62
C ASN A 321 -0.58 -3.41 13.36
N THR A 322 -1.29 -2.32 13.12
CA THR A 322 -2.17 -2.14 11.94
C THR A 322 -1.55 -1.30 10.83
N GLY A 323 -0.33 -0.81 11.00
CA GLY A 323 0.39 -0.02 10.00
C GLY A 323 1.88 -0.07 10.25
N ARG A 324 2.69 0.16 9.21
CA ARG A 324 4.16 0.15 9.36
C ARG A 324 4.60 0.99 10.55
N LEU A 325 5.46 0.43 11.39
CA LEU A 325 6.05 1.09 12.55
C LEU A 325 7.55 1.14 12.42
N THR A 326 8.12 2.32 12.62
CA THR A 326 9.57 2.52 12.68
C THR A 326 9.99 2.87 14.10
N TYR A 327 11.00 2.19 14.60
CA TYR A 327 11.58 2.45 15.92
C TYR A 327 13.09 2.21 15.92
N LEU A 328 13.78 2.99 16.73
CA LEU A 328 15.22 2.89 16.95
C LEU A 328 15.46 2.03 18.18
N VAL A 329 16.43 1.11 18.09
CA VAL A 329 16.79 0.21 19.19
C VAL A 329 18.29 0.21 19.41
N THR A 330 18.69 0.10 20.68
CA THR A 330 20.04 -0.28 21.10
C THR A 330 19.94 -1.59 21.83
N SER A 331 20.70 -2.61 21.42
CA SER A 331 20.65 -3.96 21.97
C SER A 331 22.05 -4.50 22.28
N HIS A 332 22.10 -5.50 23.15
CA HIS A 332 23.27 -6.27 23.49
C HIS A 332 23.05 -7.74 23.15
N SER A 333 24.04 -8.37 22.51
CA SER A 333 24.06 -9.82 22.27
C SER A 333 24.57 -10.62 23.50
N LEU A 334 25.30 -9.95 24.40
CA LEU A 334 25.75 -10.52 25.65
C LEU A 334 25.11 -9.79 26.83
N TYR A 335 24.47 -10.53 27.69
CA TYR A 335 23.75 -10.00 28.86
C TYR A 335 23.65 -11.05 29.95
N ARG A 336 23.36 -10.60 31.18
CA ARG A 336 22.89 -11.44 32.29
C ARG A 336 21.49 -10.99 32.68
N ALA A 337 20.55 -11.90 32.70
CA ALA A 337 19.16 -11.59 33.00
C ALA A 337 18.59 -12.56 34.02
N ALA A 338 18.01 -12.03 35.09
CA ALA A 338 17.42 -12.80 36.19
C ALA A 338 18.41 -13.82 36.80
N GLU A 339 19.52 -13.33 37.35
CA GLU A 339 20.53 -14.19 37.99
C GLU A 339 19.96 -15.07 39.12
N VAL A 340 18.88 -14.65 39.73
CA VAL A 340 18.21 -15.37 40.82
C VAL A 340 16.76 -15.66 40.46
N LEU A 341 16.38 -16.94 40.50
CA LEU A 341 14.97 -17.37 40.46
C LEU A 341 14.53 -17.82 41.86
N THR A 342 13.30 -17.47 42.20
CA THR A 342 12.67 -18.00 43.40
C THR A 342 12.34 -19.50 43.26
N PRO A 343 12.22 -20.26 44.37
CA PRO A 343 11.78 -21.67 44.29
C PRO A 343 10.47 -21.90 43.52
N ASN A 344 9.55 -20.93 43.60
CA ASN A 344 8.27 -21.00 42.86
C ASN A 344 8.49 -20.80 41.35
N GLU A 345 9.38 -19.92 40.93
CA GLU A 345 9.77 -19.73 39.55
C GLU A 345 10.51 -20.94 39.00
N ILE A 346 11.42 -21.52 39.75
CA ILE A 346 12.09 -22.77 39.36
C ILE A 346 11.05 -23.87 39.14
N ALA A 347 10.13 -24.07 40.09
CA ALA A 347 9.05 -25.04 39.94
C ALA A 347 8.11 -24.75 38.77
N PHE A 348 7.90 -23.47 38.45
CA PHE A 348 7.08 -23.06 37.29
C PHE A 348 7.78 -23.37 35.96
N PHE A 349 9.07 -23.01 35.82
CA PHE A 349 9.84 -23.21 34.60
C PHE A 349 10.31 -24.64 34.34
N THR A 350 10.15 -25.52 35.34
CA THR A 350 10.41 -26.98 35.23
C THR A 350 9.13 -27.80 35.12
N ARG A 351 7.95 -27.15 35.14
CA ARG A 351 6.66 -27.83 35.14
C ARG A 351 6.42 -28.52 33.81
N LEU A 352 6.01 -29.82 33.89
CA LEU A 352 5.57 -30.65 32.78
C LEU A 352 4.30 -31.41 33.19
N PRO A 353 3.45 -31.88 32.24
CA PRO A 353 2.38 -32.82 32.53
C PRO A 353 2.90 -34.13 33.13
N GLN A 354 2.07 -34.79 33.95
CA GLN A 354 2.39 -36.14 34.49
C GLN A 354 2.27 -37.19 33.39
N ASP A 355 3.05 -38.25 33.50
CA ASP A 355 3.04 -39.43 32.60
C ASP A 355 3.27 -39.12 31.12
N PHE A 356 4.02 -38.06 30.86
CA PHE A 356 4.29 -37.53 29.53
C PHE A 356 5.71 -37.84 29.06
N ASN A 357 5.88 -38.33 27.83
CA ASN A 357 7.14 -38.71 27.18
C ASN A 357 8.01 -39.67 28.05
N PRO A 358 7.56 -40.92 28.31
CA PRO A 358 8.25 -41.83 29.21
C PRO A 358 9.66 -42.24 28.72
N ARG A 359 9.86 -42.42 27.39
CA ARG A 359 11.17 -42.77 26.83
C ARG A 359 12.19 -41.64 26.96
N THR A 360 11.73 -40.41 26.70
CA THR A 360 12.55 -39.20 26.91
C THR A 360 12.93 -39.07 28.40
N ARG A 361 12.02 -39.36 29.31
CA ARG A 361 12.30 -39.36 30.74
C ARG A 361 13.36 -40.39 31.13
N GLU A 362 13.29 -41.60 30.64
CA GLU A 362 14.31 -42.64 30.85
C GLU A 362 15.67 -42.19 30.32
N LEU A 363 15.74 -41.58 29.13
CA LEU A 363 16.97 -41.02 28.57
C LEU A 363 17.57 -39.93 29.48
N VAL A 364 16.74 -39.01 29.97
CA VAL A 364 17.16 -37.93 30.88
C VAL A 364 17.69 -38.50 32.21
N GLU A 365 17.01 -39.50 32.78
CA GLU A 365 17.43 -40.17 34.00
C GLU A 365 18.80 -40.86 33.82
N GLN A 366 19.07 -41.48 32.68
CA GLN A 366 20.36 -42.06 32.34
C GLN A 366 21.46 -40.97 32.28
N PHE A 367 21.19 -39.83 31.61
CA PHE A 367 22.18 -38.76 31.54
C PHE A 367 22.51 -38.15 32.90
N LEU A 368 21.52 -37.99 33.78
CA LEU A 368 21.71 -37.49 35.15
C LEU A 368 22.41 -38.48 36.09
N ALA A 369 22.23 -39.76 35.85
CA ALA A 369 22.91 -40.80 36.61
C ALA A 369 24.43 -40.83 36.31
N ASP A 370 24.81 -40.48 35.09
CA ASP A 370 26.20 -40.43 34.66
C ASP A 370 26.91 -39.14 35.15
N ASP A 371 26.26 -37.98 35.00
CA ASP A 371 26.78 -36.67 35.44
C ASP A 371 25.60 -35.70 35.72
N PRO A 372 25.44 -35.23 36.94
CA PRO A 372 24.36 -34.32 37.33
C PRO A 372 24.64 -32.84 36.99
N ASP A 373 25.79 -32.50 36.39
CA ASP A 373 26.09 -31.11 36.05
C ASP A 373 25.20 -30.57 34.91
N THR A 374 24.63 -29.39 35.11
CA THR A 374 23.69 -28.78 34.16
C THR A 374 24.34 -28.46 32.79
N ARG A 375 25.60 -28.00 32.79
CA ARG A 375 26.29 -27.67 31.52
C ARG A 375 26.59 -28.95 30.73
N THR A 376 27.07 -29.98 31.39
CA THR A 376 27.30 -31.31 30.80
C THR A 376 25.97 -31.88 30.27
N PHE A 377 24.88 -31.72 31.00
CA PHE A 377 23.56 -32.17 30.54
C PHE A 377 23.12 -31.45 29.27
N ILE A 378 23.28 -30.10 29.18
CA ILE A 378 22.97 -29.31 28.00
C ILE A 378 23.76 -29.83 26.79
N GLU A 379 25.05 -30.05 26.91
CA GLU A 379 25.91 -30.56 25.84
C GLU A 379 25.47 -31.95 25.37
N ARG A 380 25.21 -32.87 26.29
CA ARG A 380 24.71 -34.23 25.99
C ARG A 380 23.37 -34.21 25.28
N ALA A 381 22.45 -33.32 25.70
CA ALA A 381 21.16 -33.18 25.06
C ALA A 381 21.26 -32.59 23.63
N LEU A 382 22.27 -31.73 23.37
CA LEU A 382 22.59 -31.26 22.02
C LEU A 382 23.27 -32.36 21.19
N ASP A 383 24.10 -33.21 21.81
CA ASP A 383 24.77 -34.31 21.11
C ASP A 383 23.78 -35.35 20.59
N VAL A 384 22.65 -35.60 21.28
CA VAL A 384 21.55 -36.42 20.75
C VAL A 384 21.14 -35.96 19.34
N PHE A 385 21.00 -34.66 19.15
CA PHE A 385 20.60 -34.11 17.84
C PHE A 385 21.76 -34.03 16.84
N ARG A 386 23.01 -34.00 17.31
CA ARG A 386 24.22 -33.89 16.48
C ARG A 386 24.71 -35.24 15.96
N GLU A 387 24.66 -36.26 16.78
CA GLU A 387 25.28 -37.56 16.51
C GLU A 387 24.33 -38.56 15.88
N GLU A 388 23.02 -38.38 16.03
CA GLU A 388 22.00 -39.22 15.43
C GLU A 388 21.51 -38.63 14.10
N ASP A 389 20.90 -39.47 13.26
CA ASP A 389 20.38 -39.10 11.92
C ASP A 389 19.11 -38.24 12.03
N PHE A 390 19.24 -37.02 12.55
CA PHE A 390 18.16 -36.02 12.56
C PHE A 390 18.17 -35.18 11.30
N PHE A 391 16.97 -34.95 10.73
CA PHE A 391 16.80 -34.20 9.50
C PHE A 391 15.97 -32.94 9.73
N TYR A 392 16.50 -31.80 9.28
CA TYR A 392 15.74 -30.56 9.29
C TYR A 392 14.84 -30.49 8.03
N THR A 393 13.52 -30.52 8.22
CA THR A 393 12.52 -30.44 7.14
C THR A 393 11.34 -29.58 7.56
N LEU A 394 10.76 -28.80 6.61
CA LEU A 394 9.56 -28.01 6.85
C LEU A 394 8.26 -28.83 6.67
N THR A 395 8.36 -30.10 6.26
CA THR A 395 7.21 -30.99 6.07
C THR A 395 7.38 -32.29 6.85
N PRO A 396 7.57 -32.24 8.18
CA PRO A 396 7.71 -33.44 8.98
C PRO A 396 6.39 -34.18 9.10
N PRO A 397 6.43 -35.48 9.44
CA PRO A 397 5.22 -36.22 9.80
C PRO A 397 4.59 -35.63 11.07
N PRO A 398 3.24 -35.66 11.20
CA PRO A 398 2.56 -35.14 12.39
C PRO A 398 2.92 -35.96 13.63
N LEU A 399 3.08 -35.30 14.78
CA LEU A 399 3.34 -35.92 16.05
C LEU A 399 2.02 -36.20 16.81
N GLY A 400 1.97 -37.30 17.55
CA GLY A 400 0.86 -37.70 18.38
C GLY A 400 0.87 -37.08 19.78
N GLU A 401 0.60 -37.90 20.82
CA GLU A 401 0.47 -37.46 22.20
C GLU A 401 1.81 -37.25 22.92
N HIS A 402 2.78 -38.14 22.67
CA HIS A 402 4.12 -38.08 23.27
C HIS A 402 5.12 -37.42 22.29
N THR A 403 4.96 -36.12 22.13
CA THR A 403 5.64 -35.36 21.06
C THR A 403 7.16 -35.47 21.09
N ALA A 404 7.79 -35.48 22.26
CA ALA A 404 9.24 -35.61 22.36
C ALA A 404 9.72 -37.06 22.10
N ASP A 405 9.00 -38.08 22.61
CA ASP A 405 9.32 -39.48 22.36
C ASP A 405 9.25 -39.79 20.86
N GLU A 406 8.16 -39.41 20.22
CA GLU A 406 7.95 -39.64 18.79
C GLU A 406 8.99 -38.90 17.94
N PHE A 407 9.33 -37.65 18.32
CA PHE A 407 10.34 -36.89 17.61
C PHE A 407 11.75 -37.47 17.78
N ILE A 408 12.15 -37.76 19.03
CA ILE A 408 13.52 -38.17 19.34
C ILE A 408 13.80 -39.60 18.85
N PHE A 409 12.83 -40.52 19.03
CA PHE A 409 13.10 -41.94 18.83
C PHE A 409 12.48 -42.54 17.57
N GLU A 410 11.53 -41.83 16.92
CA GLU A 410 10.78 -42.41 15.79
C GLU A 410 10.94 -41.60 14.50
N THR A 411 10.50 -40.35 14.49
CA THR A 411 10.47 -39.57 13.26
C THR A 411 11.83 -38.96 12.91
N LYS A 412 12.53 -38.37 13.87
CA LYS A 412 13.78 -37.63 13.72
C LYS A 412 13.75 -36.55 12.63
N GLU A 413 12.58 -36.22 12.14
CA GLU A 413 12.31 -35.23 11.11
C GLU A 413 11.51 -34.08 11.71
N GLY A 414 12.02 -32.84 11.58
CA GLY A 414 11.37 -31.68 12.13
C GLY A 414 12.04 -30.37 11.75
N PHE A 415 11.47 -29.27 12.19
CA PHE A 415 12.02 -27.93 12.09
C PHE A 415 12.16 -27.28 13.48
N CYS A 416 12.53 -26.00 13.55
CA CYS A 416 12.92 -25.34 14.80
C CYS A 416 11.99 -25.58 16.00
N GLU A 417 10.67 -25.64 15.80
CA GLU A 417 9.70 -25.91 16.86
C GLU A 417 9.84 -27.30 17.47
N HIS A 418 10.12 -28.32 16.65
CA HIS A 418 10.31 -29.68 17.09
C HIS A 418 11.55 -29.81 17.97
N TYR A 419 12.66 -29.27 17.49
CA TYR A 419 13.95 -29.27 18.22
C TYR A 419 13.87 -28.46 19.49
N ALA A 420 13.34 -27.22 19.45
CA ALA A 420 13.22 -26.35 20.62
C ALA A 420 12.27 -26.95 21.67
N SER A 421 11.14 -27.54 21.24
CA SER A 421 10.20 -28.19 22.16
C SER A 421 10.81 -29.43 22.82
N ALA A 422 11.37 -30.36 22.05
CA ALA A 422 11.98 -31.59 22.59
C ALA A 422 13.13 -31.26 23.54
N PHE A 423 14.01 -30.35 23.18
CA PHE A 423 15.12 -29.90 24.01
C PHE A 423 14.65 -29.23 25.31
N ALA A 424 13.65 -28.35 25.24
CA ALA A 424 13.07 -27.75 26.45
C ALA A 424 12.40 -28.78 27.37
N ILE A 425 11.74 -29.80 26.81
CA ILE A 425 11.15 -30.90 27.58
C ILE A 425 12.24 -31.70 28.28
N MET A 426 13.34 -32.06 27.60
CA MET A 426 14.47 -32.76 28.23
C MET A 426 15.07 -31.99 29.41
N LEU A 427 15.30 -30.69 29.21
CA LEU A 427 15.84 -29.81 30.26
C LEU A 427 14.89 -29.67 31.45
N ARG A 428 13.58 -29.51 31.20
CA ARG A 428 12.57 -29.46 32.29
C ARG A 428 12.49 -30.78 33.06
N MET A 429 12.62 -31.93 32.38
CA MET A 429 12.70 -33.24 33.02
C MET A 429 13.94 -33.39 33.89
N ALA A 430 15.05 -32.78 33.48
CA ALA A 430 16.27 -32.71 34.27
C ALA A 430 16.21 -31.70 35.46
N GLY A 431 15.06 -31.02 35.63
CA GLY A 431 14.91 -30.00 36.68
C GLY A 431 15.56 -28.65 36.34
N VAL A 432 15.97 -28.44 35.09
CA VAL A 432 16.57 -27.19 34.61
C VAL A 432 15.50 -26.23 34.13
N PRO A 433 15.37 -25.03 34.72
CA PRO A 433 14.37 -24.05 34.28
C PRO A 433 14.60 -23.64 32.83
N THR A 434 13.59 -23.83 32.01
CA THR A 434 13.69 -23.62 30.55
C THR A 434 12.41 -23.02 30.00
N ARG A 435 12.56 -22.10 29.03
CA ARG A 435 11.44 -21.52 28.27
C ARG A 435 11.76 -21.51 26.78
N VAL A 436 10.72 -21.49 25.96
CA VAL A 436 10.85 -21.39 24.51
C VAL A 436 10.66 -19.93 24.09
N VAL A 437 11.49 -19.47 23.18
CA VAL A 437 11.38 -18.14 22.59
C VAL A 437 11.11 -18.29 21.10
N THR A 438 10.13 -17.58 20.60
CA THR A 438 9.86 -17.48 19.16
C THR A 438 10.25 -16.09 18.66
N GLY A 439 10.69 -16.02 17.43
CA GLY A 439 11.17 -14.79 16.83
C GLY A 439 11.61 -15.02 15.39
N TYR A 440 12.66 -14.34 14.99
CA TYR A 440 13.26 -14.55 13.67
C TYR A 440 14.78 -14.74 13.85
N GLN A 441 15.40 -15.45 12.89
CA GLN A 441 16.85 -15.66 12.89
C GLN A 441 17.44 -15.33 11.52
N GLY A 442 18.49 -14.48 11.48
CA GLY A 442 19.16 -14.06 10.27
C GLY A 442 18.54 -12.82 9.62
N GLY A 443 18.65 -12.77 8.32
CA GLY A 443 18.18 -11.66 7.46
C GLY A 443 19.05 -11.54 6.21
N GLU A 444 18.47 -11.05 5.12
CA GLU A 444 19.13 -10.86 3.84
C GLU A 444 19.57 -9.40 3.68
N LEU A 445 20.88 -9.14 3.47
CA LEU A 445 21.36 -7.78 3.19
C LEU A 445 20.90 -7.32 1.80
N ASN A 446 20.11 -6.24 1.75
CA ASN A 446 19.81 -5.51 0.53
C ASN A 446 20.90 -4.47 0.25
N THR A 447 21.79 -4.79 -0.68
CA THR A 447 22.93 -3.93 -1.05
C THR A 447 22.54 -2.65 -1.78
N PHE A 448 21.30 -2.51 -2.26
CA PHE A 448 20.80 -1.30 -2.92
C PHE A 448 20.31 -0.25 -1.92
N GLY A 449 19.83 -0.71 -0.74
CA GLY A 449 19.30 0.16 0.31
C GLY A 449 20.12 0.18 1.60
N ASP A 450 21.15 -0.66 1.69
CA ASP A 450 22.02 -0.82 2.87
C ASP A 450 21.27 -1.17 4.15
N TYR A 451 20.30 -2.10 4.03
CA TYR A 451 19.53 -2.62 5.16
C TYR A 451 19.30 -4.13 5.03
N TYR A 452 19.00 -4.77 6.14
CA TYR A 452 18.64 -6.19 6.18
C TYR A 452 17.13 -6.36 6.01
N ILE A 453 16.73 -7.34 5.20
CA ILE A 453 15.34 -7.78 5.05
C ILE A 453 15.18 -9.06 5.85
N VAL A 454 14.25 -9.06 6.80
CA VAL A 454 13.83 -10.24 7.56
C VAL A 454 12.44 -10.65 7.05
N ARG A 455 12.35 -11.89 6.54
CA ARG A 455 11.12 -12.43 5.96
C ARG A 455 10.39 -13.33 6.95
N GLN A 456 9.12 -13.63 6.68
CA GLN A 456 8.35 -14.59 7.48
C GLN A 456 9.01 -16.00 7.45
N ALA A 457 9.64 -16.38 6.33
CA ALA A 457 10.40 -17.63 6.21
C ALA A 457 11.58 -17.75 7.19
N GLU A 458 12.03 -16.65 7.80
CA GLU A 458 13.08 -16.61 8.81
C GLU A 458 12.53 -16.70 10.24
N ALA A 459 11.22 -17.01 10.37
CA ALA A 459 10.62 -17.35 11.66
C ALA A 459 11.36 -18.53 12.29
N HIS A 460 11.66 -18.40 13.56
CA HIS A 460 12.52 -19.32 14.29
C HIS A 460 12.09 -19.49 15.74
N ALA A 461 12.35 -20.67 16.30
CA ALA A 461 12.14 -20.99 17.71
C ALA A 461 13.43 -21.52 18.31
N TRP A 462 13.76 -21.06 19.50
CA TRP A 462 14.93 -21.50 20.28
C TRP A 462 14.56 -21.60 21.75
N THR A 463 15.51 -22.06 22.58
CA THR A 463 15.31 -22.14 24.02
C THR A 463 16.14 -21.11 24.76
N GLU A 464 15.66 -20.69 25.92
CA GLU A 464 16.44 -20.02 26.93
C GLU A 464 16.45 -20.91 28.19
N VAL A 465 17.64 -21.18 28.62
CA VAL A 465 17.94 -22.05 29.78
C VAL A 465 18.46 -21.18 30.89
N TRP A 466 17.89 -21.32 32.08
CA TRP A 466 18.39 -20.59 33.24
C TRP A 466 19.51 -21.37 33.94
N MET A 467 20.62 -20.69 34.15
CA MET A 467 21.76 -21.20 34.87
C MET A 467 22.11 -20.27 36.04
N PRO A 468 22.44 -20.83 37.23
CA PRO A 468 22.97 -20.01 38.32
C PRO A 468 24.16 -19.19 37.82
N GLU A 469 24.29 -17.93 38.26
CA GLU A 469 25.36 -16.97 37.93
C GLU A 469 25.30 -16.38 36.51
N ASP A 470 24.71 -17.08 35.51
CA ASP A 470 24.58 -16.60 34.13
C ASP A 470 23.17 -16.03 33.84
N GLY A 471 22.16 -16.46 34.62
CA GLY A 471 20.77 -16.14 34.36
C GLY A 471 20.20 -16.88 33.12
N TRP A 472 19.34 -16.22 32.35
CA TRP A 472 18.77 -16.79 31.14
C TRP A 472 19.78 -16.75 29.98
N VAL A 473 20.19 -17.92 29.50
CA VAL A 473 21.13 -18.11 28.39
C VAL A 473 20.41 -18.70 27.19
N ARG A 474 20.61 -18.12 26.01
CA ARG A 474 20.08 -18.67 24.77
C ARG A 474 20.82 -19.94 24.36
N VAL A 475 20.08 -21.01 24.12
CA VAL A 475 20.56 -22.25 23.52
C VAL A 475 19.67 -22.64 22.36
N ASP A 476 20.26 -22.71 21.17
CA ASP A 476 19.52 -23.08 19.95
C ASP A 476 19.89 -24.50 19.51
N PRO A 477 18.99 -25.50 19.70
CA PRO A 477 19.27 -26.88 19.33
C PRO A 477 19.37 -27.08 17.82
N VAL A 478 18.83 -26.18 16.98
CA VAL A 478 18.98 -26.25 15.53
C VAL A 478 20.43 -26.04 15.10
N SER A 479 21.23 -25.33 15.89
CA SER A 479 22.65 -25.14 15.63
C SER A 479 23.46 -26.46 15.63
N ALA A 480 22.95 -27.50 16.29
CA ALA A 480 23.57 -28.83 16.33
C ALA A 480 23.27 -29.65 15.07
N VAL A 481 22.13 -29.42 14.42
CA VAL A 481 21.64 -30.22 13.27
C VAL A 481 21.87 -29.52 11.94
N ALA A 482 21.61 -28.23 11.88
CA ALA A 482 21.68 -27.44 10.66
C ALA A 482 22.46 -26.11 10.89
N PRO A 483 23.76 -26.15 11.19
CA PRO A 483 24.58 -24.97 11.46
C PRO A 483 24.64 -24.01 10.27
N GLU A 484 24.50 -24.50 9.05
CA GLU A 484 24.46 -23.68 7.83
C GLU A 484 23.22 -22.77 7.78
N ARG A 485 22.10 -23.22 8.34
CA ARG A 485 20.87 -22.41 8.43
C ARG A 485 21.09 -21.21 9.35
N ILE A 486 21.78 -21.38 10.44
CA ILE A 486 22.11 -20.31 11.38
C ILE A 486 23.14 -19.34 10.79
N SER A 487 24.14 -19.85 10.08
CA SER A 487 25.23 -19.03 9.53
C SER A 487 24.87 -18.33 8.22
N LEU A 488 24.01 -18.90 7.38
CA LEU A 488 23.67 -18.40 6.04
C LEU A 488 22.25 -17.82 5.95
N GLY A 489 21.41 -18.04 6.98
CA GLY A 489 19.98 -17.71 6.99
C GLY A 489 19.12 -18.77 6.30
N SER A 490 17.85 -18.86 6.69
CA SER A 490 16.91 -19.90 6.24
C SER A 490 16.70 -19.91 4.72
N THR A 491 16.61 -18.73 4.12
CA THR A 491 16.34 -18.57 2.68
C THR A 491 17.48 -19.12 1.81
N ARG A 492 18.73 -19.10 2.27
CA ARG A 492 19.88 -19.64 1.53
C ARG A 492 20.08 -21.13 1.76
N ALA A 493 19.81 -21.62 2.95
CA ALA A 493 19.95 -23.02 3.30
C ALA A 493 18.87 -23.89 2.64
N THR A 494 17.61 -23.40 2.59
CA THR A 494 16.48 -24.11 1.94
C THR A 494 16.65 -24.16 0.42
N ALA A 495 17.28 -23.13 -0.19
CA ALA A 495 17.54 -23.11 -1.64
C ALA A 495 18.51 -24.21 -2.11
N GLN A 496 19.24 -24.84 -1.20
CA GLN A 496 20.14 -25.96 -1.54
C GLN A 496 19.43 -27.33 -1.54
N ASN A 497 18.41 -27.50 -0.71
CA ASN A 497 17.80 -28.82 -0.44
C ASN A 497 16.43 -29.04 -1.08
N ASP A 498 15.61 -27.99 -1.32
CA ASP A 498 14.25 -28.14 -1.85
C ASP A 498 14.11 -27.65 -3.29
N ALA A 499 13.68 -28.54 -4.19
CA ALA A 499 13.47 -28.28 -5.63
C ALA A 499 12.13 -27.61 -5.94
N THR A 500 11.64 -26.68 -5.11
CA THR A 500 10.41 -25.92 -5.37
C THR A 500 10.58 -24.88 -6.48
N LEU A 501 9.48 -24.47 -7.11
CA LEU A 501 9.49 -23.49 -8.20
C LEU A 501 10.10 -22.14 -7.75
N GLY A 502 9.86 -21.74 -6.50
CA GLY A 502 10.44 -20.54 -5.89
C GLY A 502 11.97 -20.61 -5.78
N SER A 503 12.53 -21.77 -5.41
CA SER A 503 13.98 -21.96 -5.33
C SER A 503 14.67 -21.94 -6.71
N ARG A 504 13.96 -22.30 -7.78
CA ARG A 504 14.46 -22.18 -9.17
C ARG A 504 14.52 -20.73 -9.64
N ILE A 505 13.55 -19.92 -9.27
CA ILE A 505 13.50 -18.47 -9.59
C ILE A 505 14.55 -17.72 -8.77
N GLY A 506 14.72 -18.07 -7.48
CA GLY A 506 15.76 -17.49 -6.60
C GLY A 506 17.20 -17.78 -7.03
N ARG A 507 17.44 -18.81 -7.85
CA ARG A 507 18.75 -19.12 -8.45
C ARG A 507 19.11 -18.21 -9.64
N MET A 508 18.16 -17.46 -10.22
CA MET A 508 18.46 -16.48 -11.26
C MET A 508 18.92 -15.17 -10.60
N THR A 509 20.23 -15.01 -10.50
CA THR A 509 20.89 -13.86 -9.83
C THR A 509 20.34 -12.50 -10.26
N TRP A 510 19.99 -12.34 -11.54
CA TRP A 510 19.44 -11.08 -12.04
C TRP A 510 18.01 -10.80 -11.55
N LEU A 511 17.16 -11.83 -11.40
CA LEU A 511 15.80 -11.68 -10.84
C LEU A 511 15.86 -11.28 -9.36
N ARG A 512 16.77 -11.90 -8.60
CA ARG A 512 17.00 -11.55 -7.20
C ARG A 512 17.50 -10.12 -7.07
N GLN A 513 18.47 -9.71 -7.88
CA GLN A 513 18.94 -8.31 -7.90
C GLN A 513 17.83 -7.32 -8.29
N ALA A 514 16.99 -7.68 -9.26
CA ALA A 514 15.83 -6.88 -9.64
C ALA A 514 14.80 -6.78 -8.49
N ALA A 515 14.57 -7.86 -7.74
CA ALA A 515 13.69 -7.86 -6.58
C ALA A 515 14.24 -6.99 -5.43
N LEU A 516 15.54 -7.08 -5.14
CA LEU A 516 16.20 -6.24 -4.13
C LEU A 516 16.20 -4.74 -4.53
N ALA A 517 16.46 -4.45 -5.80
CA ALA A 517 16.39 -3.07 -6.32
C ALA A 517 14.95 -2.54 -6.25
N TRP A 518 13.97 -3.38 -6.59
CA TRP A 518 12.55 -3.03 -6.46
C TRP A 518 12.17 -2.77 -5.01
N ASP A 519 12.60 -3.62 -4.08
CA ASP A 519 12.35 -3.44 -2.65
C ASP A 519 12.95 -2.14 -2.12
N ALA A 520 14.16 -1.78 -2.56
CA ALA A 520 14.80 -0.50 -2.20
C ALA A 520 13.97 0.70 -2.71
N VAL A 521 13.45 0.64 -3.93
CA VAL A 521 12.60 1.70 -4.50
C VAL A 521 11.25 1.77 -3.77
N ASP A 522 10.63 0.65 -3.45
CA ASP A 522 9.35 0.60 -2.72
C ASP A 522 9.52 1.08 -1.26
N THR A 523 10.64 0.74 -0.62
CA THR A 523 10.99 1.23 0.72
C THR A 523 11.21 2.74 0.69
N PHE A 524 11.99 3.27 -0.26
CA PHE A 524 12.15 4.71 -0.45
C PHE A 524 10.80 5.42 -0.65
N TRP A 525 9.94 4.87 -1.51
CA TRP A 525 8.59 5.39 -1.72
C TRP A 525 7.78 5.40 -0.42
N SER A 526 7.84 4.31 0.34
CA SER A 526 7.11 4.16 1.60
C SER A 526 7.59 5.14 2.65
N ASP A 527 8.89 5.36 2.78
CA ASP A 527 9.46 6.24 3.80
C ASP A 527 9.31 7.72 3.45
N TRP A 528 9.59 8.09 2.18
CA TRP A 528 9.61 9.49 1.75
C TRP A 528 8.28 10.01 1.20
N VAL A 529 7.41 9.15 0.71
CA VAL A 529 6.11 9.56 0.16
C VAL A 529 4.96 9.21 1.10
N ILE A 530 4.83 7.94 1.50
CA ILE A 530 3.75 7.50 2.39
C ILE A 530 4.02 7.96 3.83
N GLY A 531 5.25 7.76 4.30
CA GLY A 531 5.72 8.14 5.64
C GLY A 531 6.03 9.63 5.81
N TYR A 532 5.82 10.48 4.76
CA TYR A 532 6.03 11.92 4.85
C TYR A 532 5.08 12.54 5.88
N GLY A 533 5.48 12.49 7.12
CA GLY A 533 4.73 12.96 8.29
C GLY A 533 5.22 14.31 8.81
N PRO A 534 4.67 14.77 9.97
CA PRO A 534 5.06 16.05 10.58
C PRO A 534 6.53 16.16 10.94
N ALA A 535 7.20 15.04 11.26
CA ALA A 535 8.63 15.03 11.60
C ALA A 535 9.48 15.32 10.36
N LEU A 536 9.31 14.54 9.28
CA LEU A 536 10.02 14.75 8.01
C LEU A 536 9.72 16.12 7.40
N GLN A 537 8.47 16.60 7.52
CA GLN A 537 8.11 17.95 7.08
C GLN A 537 8.92 19.03 7.81
N ARG A 538 9.09 18.91 9.13
CA ARG A 538 9.90 19.85 9.91
C ARG A 538 11.36 19.81 9.49
N THR A 539 11.96 18.62 9.39
CA THR A 539 13.35 18.47 8.94
C THR A 539 13.59 19.09 7.57
N LEU A 540 12.67 18.88 6.63
CA LEU A 540 12.75 19.51 5.30
C LEU A 540 12.72 21.05 5.39
N ILE A 541 11.83 21.60 6.20
CA ILE A 541 11.65 23.05 6.32
C ILE A 541 12.81 23.70 7.06
N GLU A 542 13.34 23.03 8.09
CA GLU A 542 14.56 23.46 8.80
C GLU A 542 15.77 23.43 7.86
N SER A 543 15.88 22.44 6.97
CA SER A 543 16.93 22.38 5.94
C SER A 543 16.86 23.53 4.92
N LEU A 544 15.67 24.12 4.73
CA LEU A 544 15.44 25.32 3.90
C LEU A 544 15.71 26.64 4.66
N GLY A 545 16.20 26.56 5.91
CA GLY A 545 16.57 27.74 6.71
C GLY A 545 15.39 28.44 7.38
N LEU A 546 14.23 27.79 7.48
CA LEU A 546 13.05 28.34 8.17
C LEU A 546 12.97 27.76 9.57
N GLU A 547 13.22 28.60 10.60
CA GLU A 547 13.18 28.19 11.99
C GLU A 547 11.72 27.94 12.41
N ARG A 548 11.39 26.68 12.71
CA ARG A 548 10.19 26.16 13.37
C ARG A 548 8.87 26.86 13.03
N PRO A 549 8.40 26.82 11.77
CA PRO A 549 7.13 27.42 11.40
C PRO A 549 5.97 26.74 12.13
N ASP A 550 5.05 27.53 12.66
CA ASP A 550 3.80 27.06 13.21
C ASP A 550 2.91 26.48 12.09
N ARG A 551 1.91 25.66 12.46
CA ARG A 551 0.94 25.08 11.50
C ARG A 551 0.24 26.14 10.65
N ARG A 552 -0.02 27.31 11.25
CA ARG A 552 -0.63 28.46 10.56
C ARG A 552 0.29 29.01 9.49
N ASP A 553 1.58 29.13 9.78
CA ASP A 553 2.58 29.63 8.84
C ASP A 553 2.74 28.67 7.65
N LEU A 554 2.80 27.35 7.92
CA LEU A 554 2.81 26.32 6.88
C LEU A 554 1.57 26.38 5.98
N PHE A 555 0.40 26.56 6.58
CA PHE A 555 -0.84 26.71 5.82
C PHE A 555 -0.81 27.96 4.94
N LEU A 556 -0.42 29.11 5.48
CA LEU A 556 -0.32 30.35 4.73
C LEU A 556 0.73 30.26 3.62
N MET A 557 1.89 29.64 3.89
CA MET A 557 2.91 29.38 2.90
C MET A 557 2.41 28.47 1.77
N SER A 558 1.68 27.40 2.09
CA SER A 558 1.11 26.49 1.09
C SER A 558 0.09 27.20 0.20
N VAL A 559 -0.77 28.04 0.78
CA VAL A 559 -1.76 28.84 0.05
C VAL A 559 -1.06 29.89 -0.86
N ALA A 560 -0.09 30.62 -0.32
CA ALA A 560 0.65 31.63 -1.06
C ALA A 560 1.45 31.01 -2.23
N ALA A 561 2.18 29.92 -1.99
CA ALA A 561 2.94 29.21 -3.00
C ALA A 561 2.04 28.64 -4.10
N THR A 562 0.90 28.04 -3.71
CA THR A 562 -0.11 27.54 -4.66
C THR A 562 -0.72 28.67 -5.49
N ALA A 563 -1.09 29.78 -4.88
CA ALA A 563 -1.65 30.94 -5.58
C ALA A 563 -0.64 31.53 -6.59
N LEU A 564 0.62 31.68 -6.17
CA LEU A 564 1.71 32.14 -7.06
C LEU A 564 1.90 31.20 -8.24
N LEU A 565 1.94 29.91 -7.99
CA LEU A 565 2.13 28.89 -9.03
C LEU A 565 0.94 28.87 -10.02
N VAL A 566 -0.29 28.91 -9.54
CA VAL A 566 -1.48 28.98 -10.37
C VAL A 566 -1.50 30.26 -11.21
N ALA A 567 -1.12 31.41 -10.62
CA ALA A 567 -0.98 32.68 -11.36
C ALA A 567 0.10 32.58 -12.45
N ALA A 568 1.24 31.97 -12.16
CA ALA A 568 2.31 31.76 -13.13
C ALA A 568 1.88 30.85 -14.29
N LEU A 569 1.20 29.73 -13.99
CA LEU A 569 0.67 28.82 -15.00
C LEU A 569 -0.41 29.48 -15.85
N ALA A 570 -1.31 30.28 -15.25
CA ALA A 570 -2.34 31.03 -15.96
C ALA A 570 -1.71 32.11 -16.86
N PHE A 571 -0.68 32.80 -16.37
CA PHE A 571 0.09 33.78 -17.16
C PHE A 571 0.77 33.12 -18.35
N TYR A 572 1.46 31.99 -18.13
CA TYR A 572 2.11 31.22 -19.20
C TYR A 572 1.14 30.72 -20.26
N SER A 573 -0.02 30.16 -19.84
CA SER A 573 -1.05 29.69 -20.74
C SER A 573 -1.69 30.84 -21.56
N ASN A 574 -1.82 32.03 -20.93
CA ASN A 574 -2.37 33.21 -21.58
C ASN A 574 -1.38 33.82 -22.60
N LEU A 575 -0.07 33.75 -22.33
CA LEU A 575 0.96 34.12 -23.31
C LEU A 575 0.90 33.24 -24.57
N GLY A 576 0.68 31.93 -24.40
CA GLY A 576 0.48 30.99 -25.50
C GLY A 576 -0.78 31.30 -26.34
N SER A 577 -1.90 31.64 -25.69
CA SER A 577 -3.13 31.99 -26.35
C SER A 577 -3.07 33.39 -27.04
N ARG A 578 -2.33 34.34 -26.50
CA ARG A 578 -2.08 35.64 -27.17
C ARG A 578 -1.25 35.48 -28.45
N ARG A 579 -0.29 34.54 -28.50
CA ARG A 579 0.44 34.18 -29.72
C ARG A 579 -0.47 33.52 -30.77
N GLY A 580 -1.44 32.71 -30.36
CA GLY A 580 -2.45 32.13 -31.26
C GLY A 580 -3.41 33.17 -31.84
N ARG A 581 -3.87 34.13 -31.01
CA ARG A 581 -4.72 35.25 -31.46
C ARG A 581 -3.99 36.17 -32.46
N ARG A 582 -2.69 36.38 -32.32
CA ARG A 582 -1.92 37.17 -33.31
C ARG A 582 -1.81 36.49 -34.67
N ARG A 583 -2.06 35.19 -34.79
CA ARG A 583 -1.94 34.42 -36.02
C ARG A 583 -3.25 34.25 -36.81
N ASP A 584 -4.38 34.67 -36.28
CA ASP A 584 -5.66 34.55 -37.00
C ASP A 584 -5.80 35.62 -38.07
N ALA A 585 -5.16 35.36 -39.23
CA ALA A 585 -5.18 36.25 -40.35
C ALA A 585 -6.58 36.37 -41.00
N ALA A 586 -7.40 35.32 -40.89
CA ALA A 586 -8.79 35.31 -41.37
C ALA A 586 -9.64 36.28 -40.53
N ALA A 587 -9.55 36.23 -39.18
CA ALA A 587 -10.25 37.16 -38.31
C ALA A 587 -9.88 38.63 -38.60
N ARG A 588 -8.58 38.91 -38.77
CA ARG A 588 -8.11 40.26 -39.09
C ARG A 588 -8.65 40.76 -40.42
N SER A 589 -8.75 39.88 -41.40
CA SER A 589 -9.29 40.23 -42.70
C SER A 589 -10.79 40.52 -42.61
N PHE A 590 -11.54 39.74 -41.84
CA PHE A 590 -12.95 39.97 -41.60
C PHE A 590 -13.21 41.26 -40.79
N GLU A 591 -12.42 41.58 -39.80
CA GLU A 591 -12.46 42.87 -39.07
C GLU A 591 -12.20 44.08 -40.00
N ARG A 592 -11.35 43.94 -41.04
CA ARG A 592 -11.14 44.96 -42.06
C ARG A 592 -12.40 45.11 -42.92
N PHE A 593 -13.04 44.04 -43.27
CA PHE A 593 -14.31 44.05 -44.00
C PHE A 593 -15.43 44.72 -43.18
N GLU A 594 -15.56 44.38 -41.93
CA GLU A 594 -16.51 44.96 -40.97
C GLU A 594 -16.28 46.49 -40.82
N ARG A 595 -15.04 46.92 -40.74
CA ARG A 595 -14.69 48.36 -40.74
C ARG A 595 -15.10 49.09 -42.03
N LYS A 596 -15.02 48.40 -43.17
CA LYS A 596 -15.50 48.99 -44.44
C LYS A 596 -17.01 49.12 -44.43
N LEU A 597 -17.78 48.14 -43.95
CA LEU A 597 -19.22 48.18 -43.82
C LEU A 597 -19.70 49.24 -42.79
N ARG A 598 -18.96 49.40 -41.70
CA ARG A 598 -19.24 50.44 -40.70
C ARG A 598 -19.19 51.85 -41.25
N ARG A 599 -18.31 52.10 -42.20
CA ARG A 599 -18.25 53.41 -42.90
C ARG A 599 -19.46 53.66 -43.76
N LEU A 600 -20.30 52.67 -43.99
CA LEU A 600 -21.55 52.71 -44.72
C LEU A 600 -22.79 52.61 -43.82
N SER A 601 -22.63 53.00 -42.55
CA SER A 601 -23.68 52.99 -41.52
C SER A 601 -24.25 51.59 -41.22
N VAL A 602 -23.50 50.54 -41.54
CA VAL A 602 -23.83 49.18 -41.04
C VAL A 602 -23.20 49.01 -39.68
N GLU A 603 -24.04 48.81 -38.66
CA GLU A 603 -23.55 48.59 -37.30
C GLU A 603 -22.63 47.37 -37.21
N PRO A 604 -21.59 47.39 -36.38
CA PRO A 604 -20.69 46.27 -36.18
C PRO A 604 -21.41 45.04 -35.67
N MET A 605 -20.76 43.89 -35.78
CA MET A 605 -21.31 42.62 -35.29
C MET A 605 -21.53 42.70 -33.79
N GLN A 606 -22.75 42.36 -33.33
CA GLN A 606 -23.15 42.42 -31.93
C GLN A 606 -22.60 41.24 -31.13
N ALA A 607 -22.49 41.37 -29.80
CA ALA A 607 -22.04 40.29 -28.94
C ALA A 607 -23.01 39.08 -29.04
N GLY A 608 -22.48 37.91 -29.46
CA GLY A 608 -23.27 36.69 -29.70
C GLY A 608 -23.83 36.56 -31.12
N GLU A 609 -23.71 37.57 -32.01
CA GLU A 609 -24.10 37.48 -33.38
C GLU A 609 -23.10 36.62 -34.18
N THR A 610 -23.59 35.68 -34.96
CA THR A 610 -22.72 34.87 -35.85
C THR A 610 -22.34 35.66 -37.11
N PRO A 611 -21.17 35.37 -37.75
CA PRO A 611 -20.79 36.00 -39.00
C PRO A 611 -21.86 35.90 -40.12
N SER A 612 -22.60 34.76 -40.14
CA SER A 612 -23.68 34.54 -41.07
C SER A 612 -24.90 35.44 -40.79
N ALA A 613 -25.26 35.63 -39.50
CA ALA A 613 -26.34 36.52 -39.08
C ALA A 613 -25.99 37.98 -39.39
N TYR A 614 -24.76 38.39 -39.11
CA TYR A 614 -24.22 39.70 -39.45
C TYR A 614 -24.29 39.95 -40.97
N ALA A 615 -23.83 38.97 -41.77
CA ALA A 615 -23.90 39.09 -43.23
C ALA A 615 -25.33 39.23 -43.73
N LYS A 616 -26.30 38.48 -43.18
CA LYS A 616 -27.73 38.59 -43.52
C LYS A 616 -28.26 40.01 -43.24
N ARG A 617 -27.92 40.57 -42.09
CA ARG A 617 -28.32 41.94 -41.71
C ARG A 617 -27.67 42.99 -42.61
N ALA A 618 -26.37 42.84 -42.91
CA ALA A 618 -25.62 43.73 -43.80
C ALA A 618 -26.17 43.68 -45.25
N ARG A 619 -26.56 42.53 -45.78
CA ARG A 619 -27.16 42.35 -47.10
C ARG A 619 -28.51 43.03 -47.21
N ASN A 620 -29.32 42.96 -46.15
CA ASN A 620 -30.65 43.64 -46.17
C ASN A 620 -30.48 45.16 -46.16
N LEU A 621 -29.46 45.69 -45.49
CA LEU A 621 -29.15 47.14 -45.47
C LEU A 621 -28.44 47.60 -46.75
N ARG A 622 -27.80 46.70 -47.48
CA ARG A 622 -27.01 47.01 -48.71
C ARG A 622 -27.29 45.99 -49.83
N PRO A 623 -28.47 46.01 -50.47
CA PRO A 623 -28.80 45.04 -51.47
C PRO A 623 -27.87 45.06 -52.72
N ALA A 624 -27.35 46.24 -53.09
CA ALA A 624 -26.38 46.39 -54.17
C ALA A 624 -25.03 45.69 -53.93
N ASP A 625 -24.65 45.45 -52.69
CA ASP A 625 -23.41 44.78 -52.29
C ASP A 625 -23.64 43.34 -51.81
N ALA A 626 -24.89 42.85 -51.90
CA ALA A 626 -25.32 41.61 -51.22
C ALA A 626 -24.53 40.38 -51.60
N ASP A 627 -24.20 40.18 -52.87
CA ASP A 627 -23.46 39.02 -53.36
C ASP A 627 -21.98 39.02 -52.87
N THR A 628 -21.40 40.21 -52.88
CA THR A 628 -20.00 40.37 -52.39
C THR A 628 -19.90 40.16 -50.89
N ILE A 629 -20.87 40.66 -50.09
CA ILE A 629 -20.98 40.41 -48.65
C ILE A 629 -21.11 38.92 -48.38
N ALA A 630 -21.97 38.21 -49.15
CA ALA A 630 -22.14 36.77 -49.03
C ALA A 630 -20.84 36.02 -49.35
N ALA A 631 -20.21 36.34 -50.49
CA ALA A 631 -18.97 35.70 -50.92
C ALA A 631 -17.83 35.86 -49.88
N ILE A 632 -17.63 37.07 -49.32
CA ILE A 632 -16.65 37.34 -48.29
C ILE A 632 -16.94 36.52 -47.03
N THR A 633 -18.22 36.44 -46.61
CA THR A 633 -18.59 35.73 -45.39
C THR A 633 -18.43 34.22 -45.53
N VAL A 634 -18.84 33.63 -46.64
CA VAL A 634 -18.65 32.21 -46.96
C VAL A 634 -17.15 31.87 -46.98
N THR A 635 -16.34 32.70 -47.66
CA THR A 635 -14.91 32.51 -47.75
C THR A 635 -14.24 32.65 -46.37
N TYR A 636 -14.72 33.55 -45.50
CA TYR A 636 -14.26 33.68 -44.13
C TYR A 636 -14.56 32.44 -43.30
N LEU A 637 -15.77 31.89 -43.40
CA LEU A 637 -16.15 30.68 -42.70
C LEU A 637 -15.31 29.48 -43.16
N ALA A 638 -15.07 29.34 -44.46
CA ALA A 638 -14.18 28.31 -45.00
C ALA A 638 -12.74 28.49 -44.49
N ALA A 639 -12.18 29.70 -44.60
CA ALA A 639 -10.79 29.97 -44.15
C ALA A 639 -10.57 29.78 -42.65
N ARG A 640 -11.63 29.90 -41.82
CA ARG A 640 -11.52 29.81 -40.36
C ARG A 640 -11.88 28.43 -39.78
N TYR A 641 -12.85 27.75 -40.38
CA TYR A 641 -13.45 26.54 -39.79
C TYR A 641 -13.27 25.28 -40.62
N GLU A 642 -12.89 25.41 -41.90
CA GLU A 642 -12.57 24.26 -42.76
C GLU A 642 -11.07 24.00 -42.84
N PRO A 643 -10.65 22.74 -43.08
CA PRO A 643 -9.26 22.42 -43.33
C PRO A 643 -8.77 23.10 -44.62
N ASP A 644 -7.87 24.07 -44.48
CA ASP A 644 -7.28 24.79 -45.64
C ASP A 644 -5.73 24.60 -45.61
N PRO A 645 -5.22 23.41 -45.98
CA PRO A 645 -3.80 23.11 -45.93
C PRO A 645 -2.94 23.96 -46.89
N ALA A 646 -3.52 24.47 -47.95
CA ALA A 646 -2.85 25.29 -48.97
C ALA A 646 -2.99 26.80 -48.71
N GLY A 647 -3.80 27.22 -47.74
CA GLY A 647 -4.06 28.64 -47.46
C GLY A 647 -4.87 29.33 -48.57
N ALA A 648 -5.50 28.58 -49.49
CA ALA A 648 -6.21 29.11 -50.63
C ALA A 648 -7.45 29.92 -50.24
N ALA A 649 -8.20 29.46 -49.25
CA ALA A 649 -9.37 30.17 -48.73
C ALA A 649 -8.97 31.48 -48.04
N LEU A 650 -7.87 31.50 -47.30
CA LEU A 650 -7.33 32.70 -46.68
C LEU A 650 -6.84 33.72 -47.71
N ALA A 651 -6.11 33.29 -48.74
CA ALA A 651 -5.63 34.15 -49.81
C ALA A 651 -6.83 34.78 -50.58
N ARG A 652 -7.83 33.97 -50.86
CA ARG A 652 -9.10 34.43 -51.50
C ARG A 652 -9.84 35.42 -50.61
N LEU A 653 -9.93 35.19 -49.29
CA LEU A 653 -10.56 36.12 -48.36
C LEU A 653 -9.85 37.48 -48.36
N VAL A 654 -8.52 37.49 -48.28
CA VAL A 654 -7.71 38.73 -48.32
C VAL A 654 -7.95 39.49 -49.61
N SER A 655 -7.96 38.80 -50.75
CA SER A 655 -8.24 39.38 -52.07
C SER A 655 -9.62 39.99 -52.14
N LEU A 656 -10.68 39.24 -51.76
CA LEU A 656 -12.05 39.72 -51.76
C LEU A 656 -12.27 40.92 -50.85
N VAL A 657 -11.75 40.88 -49.65
CA VAL A 657 -11.82 42.02 -48.70
C VAL A 657 -11.02 43.22 -49.23
N GLY A 658 -9.87 42.98 -49.88
CA GLY A 658 -9.06 44.03 -50.53
C GLY A 658 -9.85 44.72 -51.67
N ALA A 659 -10.45 43.92 -52.53
CA ALA A 659 -11.18 44.39 -53.73
C ALA A 659 -12.57 45.00 -53.40
N PHE A 660 -13.10 44.72 -52.20
CA PHE A 660 -14.44 45.24 -51.82
C PHE A 660 -14.46 46.77 -51.83
N ARG A 661 -15.10 47.33 -52.88
CA ARG A 661 -15.42 48.75 -52.99
C ARG A 661 -16.94 48.87 -52.89
N PRO A 662 -17.45 49.49 -51.86
CA PRO A 662 -18.89 49.60 -51.67
C PRO A 662 -19.50 50.45 -52.76
N SER A 663 -20.70 50.08 -53.26
CA SER A 663 -21.50 50.86 -54.19
C SER A 663 -21.83 52.22 -53.56
N ARG A 664 -21.75 53.30 -54.34
CA ARG A 664 -22.26 54.61 -53.90
C ARG A 664 -23.78 54.49 -53.76
N ALA A 665 -24.30 54.95 -52.59
CA ALA A 665 -25.76 55.02 -52.44
C ALA A 665 -26.35 55.87 -53.60
N PRO A 666 -27.47 55.46 -54.24
CA PRO A 666 -28.18 56.38 -55.04
C PRO A 666 -28.58 57.57 -54.16
N ALA A 667 -28.31 58.76 -54.65
CA ALA A 667 -28.63 60.05 -54.04
C ALA A 667 -30.13 60.17 -53.77
#